data_8300e15f390df1124b2ce017f3a1a082
#
_entry.id   8300e15f390df1124b2ce017f3a1a082
#
_cell.length_a   1.000
_cell.length_b   1.000
_cell.length_c   1.000
_cell.angle_alpha   90.00
_cell.angle_beta   90.00
_cell.angle_gamma   90.00
#
_symmetry.space_group_name_H-M   'P 1'
#
loop_
_entity.id
_entity.type
_entity.pdbx_description
1 polymer ?
#
loop_
_entity_poly.entity_id
_entity_poly.type
_entity_poly.pdbx_seq_one_letter_code
_entity_poly.pdbx_strand_id
1 'polypeptide(L)'
;MILKKKAASILLLMLISCCGLTLHAQVRIRLNGRVSDTTNAGVPGANIRLIAGKDTLTNTTDSAGRFAFSNLKTNFISILVRSIGYQSYTKSYFLKEEAEQSLPVIRLADESQQLSEVEIKAKIIPVRLMKDTVEFNAAAYTVRENDKVEDLLKQLPGVEVDKDGNVTADGKGMTKLRVNGKDFFTNNVKEFISQLPAGIVDKLQVIDDYGDKANFTGIKKGEPQKMLNLVLKPKRNNGRFGNIRGSAGTNDRYALNLNSNIWQDTKQIGLIGNASNTNSGAGISTNTNLGANYRNKLGKLFTLSGNYMYGYNRTENVQESYIETVNSLGTIYNQSNSESSSKGNNHNFDLSLQSEGKANYFTSNVRGVINGTRDQSLLASRQSGIIRQDLNTQSNTNQHSPNLNAELNFGRKFKKPGRLISVSLTGGTTLANNTDDQHNQIGYYDQESEILVKDSIRNQLVDTRNRNLTINSIVSFSEPLGNQADSLAKKYLDVTYEFSLNHTRNNLETSVFDSMGDIRRVDSLSNLYSSSFIKHQLGINYRSTAEKFNYVIGISAQPNLLTGAYEGRTDKIHRAGFNIAPQANLTFSPSRKNMVTLYYNGNSITPNFNQLQPVADTRNLQNVVIGNPDLKAAFNHSLNLNYRHVNTKSGGTIMVGMRGNLIQNQVVSNTVLIRDTLNSLKQETRYLNTSGNYTLNTNYMWSLPFGGKKYNLDVKGSLGYDHRISFADQQENLSKGLNLNHGIAMRMNKKWLMLNTNANYNYKSNVYSLASSSSNVVQTWLFNIDAKTFIADSFSAGITSSKSINQGYSFASANPLLIGGFIEKTFFKGRKASLKLEGNDLLNQGNNLTRTVSGNSITESKNNQVTRYFLLSFNWRMQSFGG
;
A
#
# COMPACT_ATOMS: atom_id res chain seq x y z
N MET A 1 28.87 -52.32 9.80
CA MET A 1 30.01 -51.69 10.48
C MET A 1 31.38 -52.18 10.00
N ILE A 2 31.46 -53.03 8.97
CA ILE A 2 32.72 -53.64 8.45
C ILE A 2 33.19 -52.97 7.13
N LEU A 3 32.31 -52.22 6.42
CA LEU A 3 32.68 -51.53 5.16
C LEU A 3 33.33 -50.12 5.34
N LYS A 4 33.25 -49.53 6.53
CA LYS A 4 33.89 -48.20 6.80
C LYS A 4 35.36 -48.30 7.24
N LYS A 5 35.84 -49.49 7.66
CA LYS A 5 37.24 -49.67 8.06
C LYS A 5 38.19 -50.00 6.88
N LYS A 6 37.67 -50.49 5.75
CA LYS A 6 38.51 -50.80 4.57
C LYS A 6 38.79 -49.60 3.69
N ALA A 7 37.95 -48.57 3.71
CA ALA A 7 38.17 -47.33 2.93
C ALA A 7 39.23 -46.42 3.57
N ALA A 8 39.36 -46.42 4.88
CA ALA A 8 40.37 -45.62 5.58
C ALA A 8 41.80 -46.17 5.42
N SER A 9 41.95 -47.49 5.28
CA SER A 9 43.25 -48.13 5.09
C SER A 9 43.79 -47.98 3.66
N ILE A 10 42.95 -47.84 2.66
CA ILE A 10 43.33 -47.61 1.25
C ILE A 10 43.72 -46.11 1.06
N LEU A 11 43.07 -45.21 1.79
CA LEU A 11 43.41 -43.77 1.74
C LEU A 11 44.75 -43.48 2.42
N LEU A 12 45.10 -44.23 3.45
CA LEU A 12 46.38 -44.09 4.16
C LEU A 12 47.56 -44.67 3.36
N LEU A 13 47.34 -45.74 2.56
CA LEU A 13 48.39 -46.31 1.69
C LEU A 13 48.63 -45.43 0.42
N MET A 14 47.62 -44.68 -0.06
CA MET A 14 47.79 -43.70 -1.15
C MET A 14 48.55 -42.42 -0.70
N LEU A 15 48.45 -42.05 0.57
CA LEU A 15 49.16 -40.88 1.10
C LEU A 15 50.68 -41.15 1.35
N ILE A 16 51.12 -42.41 1.51
CA ILE A 16 52.51 -42.72 1.77
C ILE A 16 53.32 -42.93 0.46
N SER A 17 52.67 -43.10 -0.68
CA SER A 17 53.30 -43.31 -1.99
C SER A 17 53.67 -42.04 -2.74
N CYS A 18 53.38 -40.82 -2.21
CA CYS A 18 53.66 -39.54 -2.88
C CYS A 18 54.82 -38.74 -2.25
N CYS A 19 55.63 -39.30 -1.35
CA CYS A 19 56.78 -38.61 -0.77
C CYS A 19 58.11 -39.11 -1.35
N GLY A 20 58.23 -39.01 -2.67
CA GLY A 20 59.54 -39.08 -3.31
C GLY A 20 60.07 -37.63 -3.47
N LEU A 21 60.75 -37.11 -2.46
CA LEU A 21 61.40 -35.79 -2.52
C LEU A 21 62.68 -35.91 -3.38
N THR A 22 62.62 -35.46 -4.63
CA THR A 22 63.79 -35.02 -5.36
C THR A 22 64.16 -33.62 -4.89
N LEU A 23 65.19 -33.53 -4.06
CA LEU A 23 65.86 -32.29 -3.69
C LEU A 23 66.56 -31.75 -4.92
N HIS A 24 65.92 -30.83 -5.67
CA HIS A 24 66.63 -30.00 -6.63
C HIS A 24 67.24 -28.84 -5.86
N ALA A 25 68.59 -28.76 -5.82
CA ALA A 25 69.26 -27.56 -5.35
C ALA A 25 68.91 -26.40 -6.31
N GLN A 26 68.03 -25.51 -5.87
CA GLN A 26 67.68 -24.30 -6.64
C GLN A 26 68.91 -23.39 -6.68
N VAL A 27 69.43 -23.10 -7.87
CA VAL A 27 70.46 -22.06 -8.11
C VAL A 27 69.83 -20.71 -7.73
N ARG A 28 70.40 -20.05 -6.76
CA ARG A 28 69.99 -18.71 -6.34
C ARG A 28 70.62 -17.68 -7.30
N ILE A 29 69.77 -17.07 -8.15
CA ILE A 29 70.22 -16.16 -9.18
C ILE A 29 70.37 -14.75 -8.59
N ARG A 30 71.49 -14.10 -8.86
CA ARG A 30 71.70 -12.65 -8.68
C ARG A 30 71.50 -11.94 -10.00
N LEU A 31 70.57 -10.94 -10.00
CA LEU A 31 70.26 -10.20 -11.20
C LEU A 31 70.77 -8.78 -11.09
N ASN A 32 71.58 -8.36 -12.01
CA ASN A 32 72.07 -6.96 -12.11
C ASN A 32 71.41 -6.27 -13.34
N GLY A 33 71.24 -4.97 -13.30
CA GLY A 33 70.72 -4.21 -14.42
C GLY A 33 71.03 -2.74 -14.30
N ARG A 34 70.82 -1.99 -15.41
CA ARG A 34 71.01 -0.55 -15.48
C ARG A 34 69.80 0.07 -16.18
N VAL A 35 69.32 1.18 -15.64
CA VAL A 35 68.28 2.03 -16.24
C VAL A 35 68.90 3.30 -16.74
N SER A 36 68.67 3.64 -18.00
CA SER A 36 69.14 4.88 -18.63
C SER A 36 67.99 5.60 -19.31
N ASP A 37 68.18 6.87 -19.55
CA ASP A 37 67.34 7.68 -20.44
C ASP A 37 67.63 7.44 -21.91
N THR A 38 67.01 8.21 -22.82
CA THR A 38 67.20 8.18 -24.26
C THR A 38 68.59 8.65 -24.68
N THR A 39 69.28 9.46 -23.84
CA THR A 39 70.62 9.97 -24.06
C THR A 39 71.72 9.08 -23.50
N ASN A 40 71.36 7.92 -22.92
CA ASN A 40 72.17 6.94 -22.24
C ASN A 40 72.76 7.36 -20.88
N ALA A 41 72.23 8.48 -20.29
CA ALA A 41 72.53 8.85 -18.92
C ALA A 41 71.77 7.94 -17.95
N GLY A 42 72.45 7.54 -16.83
CA GLY A 42 71.78 6.73 -15.81
C GLY A 42 70.63 7.46 -15.12
N VAL A 43 69.50 6.83 -14.95
CA VAL A 43 68.34 7.41 -14.24
C VAL A 43 68.41 7.03 -12.75
N PRO A 44 68.80 7.97 -11.86
CA PRO A 44 68.89 7.69 -10.45
C PRO A 44 67.52 7.63 -9.77
N GLY A 45 67.36 6.82 -8.73
CA GLY A 45 66.15 6.72 -7.96
C GLY A 45 64.90 6.15 -8.68
N ALA A 46 65.13 5.52 -9.86
CA ALA A 46 64.05 4.82 -10.55
C ALA A 46 63.58 3.61 -9.69
N ASN A 47 62.31 3.51 -9.47
CA ASN A 47 61.67 2.41 -8.70
C ASN A 47 61.55 1.18 -9.61
N ILE A 48 62.12 0.06 -9.17
CA ILE A 48 62.09 -1.20 -9.90
C ILE A 48 61.28 -2.22 -9.07
N ARG A 49 60.23 -2.68 -9.65
CA ARG A 49 59.40 -3.77 -9.12
C ARG A 49 59.61 -5.03 -9.95
N LEU A 50 60.15 -6.06 -9.31
CA LEU A 50 60.41 -7.34 -9.93
C LEU A 50 59.43 -8.37 -9.38
N ILE A 51 58.72 -9.05 -10.26
CA ILE A 51 57.81 -10.14 -9.93
C ILE A 51 58.48 -11.44 -10.34
N ALA A 52 58.77 -12.30 -9.37
CA ALA A 52 59.45 -13.55 -9.55
C ALA A 52 58.55 -14.70 -9.03
N GLY A 53 57.71 -15.25 -9.90
CA GLY A 53 56.68 -16.23 -9.52
C GLY A 53 55.59 -15.61 -8.61
N LYS A 54 55.57 -16.02 -7.33
CA LYS A 54 54.65 -15.46 -6.31
C LYS A 54 55.28 -14.31 -5.52
N ASP A 55 56.57 -14.10 -5.62
CA ASP A 55 57.32 -13.09 -4.88
C ASP A 55 57.38 -11.78 -5.65
N THR A 56 57.22 -10.66 -4.94
CA THR A 56 57.40 -9.31 -5.51
C THR A 56 58.47 -8.58 -4.70
N LEU A 57 59.56 -8.26 -5.38
CA LEU A 57 60.72 -7.55 -4.85
C LEU A 57 60.76 -6.12 -5.42
N THR A 58 61.16 -5.18 -4.58
CA THR A 58 61.36 -3.79 -4.99
C THR A 58 62.75 -3.30 -4.70
N ASN A 59 63.30 -2.51 -5.57
CA ASN A 59 64.60 -1.84 -5.41
C ASN A 59 64.57 -0.48 -6.12
N THR A 60 65.56 0.35 -5.85
CA THR A 60 65.75 1.62 -6.54
C THR A 60 67.13 1.69 -7.19
N THR A 61 67.25 2.43 -8.28
CA THR A 61 68.55 2.61 -8.95
C THR A 61 69.47 3.58 -8.18
N ASP A 62 70.78 3.28 -8.21
CA ASP A 62 71.83 4.17 -7.71
C ASP A 62 72.05 5.41 -8.60
N SER A 63 73.02 6.27 -8.25
CA SER A 63 73.34 7.48 -8.98
C SER A 63 73.80 7.23 -10.45
N ALA A 64 74.27 6.02 -10.79
CA ALA A 64 74.67 5.60 -12.16
C ALA A 64 73.52 4.84 -12.87
N GLY A 65 72.31 4.78 -12.28
CA GLY A 65 71.14 4.05 -12.80
C GLY A 65 71.21 2.51 -12.60
N ARG A 66 72.13 1.97 -11.75
CA ARG A 66 72.32 0.53 -11.55
C ARG A 66 71.42 0.01 -10.45
N PHE A 67 70.97 -1.26 -10.60
CA PHE A 67 70.16 -1.96 -9.58
C PHE A 67 70.59 -3.45 -9.51
N ALA A 68 70.37 -4.11 -8.40
CA ALA A 68 70.59 -5.54 -8.23
C ALA A 68 69.50 -6.19 -7.38
N PHE A 69 69.14 -7.43 -7.74
CA PHE A 69 68.30 -8.30 -6.93
C PHE A 69 69.06 -9.57 -6.65
N SER A 70 68.97 -10.08 -5.44
CA SER A 70 69.67 -11.29 -5.01
C SER A 70 68.63 -12.36 -4.56
N ASN A 71 69.04 -13.63 -4.62
CA ASN A 71 68.22 -14.75 -4.16
C ASN A 71 66.93 -15.03 -4.96
N LEU A 72 66.96 -14.79 -6.28
CA LEU A 72 65.81 -15.15 -7.14
C LEU A 72 65.72 -16.68 -7.24
N LYS A 73 64.50 -17.21 -7.01
CA LYS A 73 64.21 -18.67 -6.98
C LYS A 73 63.53 -19.17 -8.27
N THR A 74 63.28 -18.28 -9.23
CA THR A 74 62.63 -18.60 -10.48
C THR A 74 63.40 -17.99 -11.65
N ASN A 75 63.40 -18.70 -12.79
CA ASN A 75 64.00 -18.25 -14.03
C ASN A 75 63.11 -17.38 -14.88
N PHE A 76 61.82 -17.22 -14.52
CA PHE A 76 60.91 -16.31 -15.20
C PHE A 76 60.59 -15.13 -14.29
N ILE A 77 60.87 -13.88 -14.79
CA ILE A 77 60.69 -12.65 -14.04
C ILE A 77 60.01 -11.62 -14.92
N SER A 78 59.22 -10.77 -14.28
CA SER A 78 58.65 -9.57 -14.89
C SER A 78 59.15 -8.34 -14.13
N ILE A 79 59.69 -7.38 -14.85
CA ILE A 79 60.25 -6.12 -14.32
C ILE A 79 59.37 -4.96 -14.76
N LEU A 80 58.93 -4.16 -13.79
CA LEU A 80 58.30 -2.85 -13.97
C LEU A 80 59.24 -1.77 -13.44
N VAL A 81 59.66 -0.84 -14.29
CA VAL A 81 60.50 0.32 -13.92
C VAL A 81 59.68 1.58 -14.02
N ARG A 82 59.69 2.41 -12.99
CA ARG A 82 59.03 3.72 -12.95
C ARG A 82 59.97 4.79 -12.44
N SER A 83 60.00 5.92 -13.09
CA SER A 83 60.67 7.12 -12.62
C SER A 83 59.87 8.36 -13.02
N ILE A 84 59.91 9.40 -12.19
CA ILE A 84 59.17 10.64 -12.45
C ILE A 84 59.75 11.29 -13.72
N GLY A 85 58.86 11.67 -14.64
CA GLY A 85 59.24 12.27 -15.94
C GLY A 85 59.48 11.26 -17.04
N TYR A 86 59.37 9.95 -16.75
CA TYR A 86 59.65 8.90 -17.76
C TYR A 86 58.45 7.96 -17.92
N GLN A 87 58.29 7.43 -19.12
CA GLN A 87 57.30 6.38 -19.39
C GLN A 87 57.64 5.11 -18.64
N SER A 88 56.63 4.46 -18.02
CA SER A 88 56.83 3.21 -17.32
C SER A 88 57.24 2.09 -18.29
N TYR A 89 58.29 1.35 -17.92
CA TYR A 89 58.78 0.23 -18.69
C TYR A 89 58.35 -1.07 -18.03
N THR A 90 57.75 -1.97 -18.81
CA THR A 90 57.40 -3.31 -18.33
C THR A 90 57.86 -4.33 -19.33
N LYS A 91 58.62 -5.33 -18.85
CA LYS A 91 59.10 -6.45 -19.69
C LYS A 91 59.34 -7.69 -18.87
N SER A 92 59.03 -8.85 -19.46
CA SER A 92 59.35 -10.15 -18.87
C SER A 92 60.60 -10.74 -19.47
N TYR A 93 61.40 -11.41 -18.65
CA TYR A 93 62.66 -12.05 -19.02
C TYR A 93 62.69 -13.48 -18.57
N PHE A 94 63.33 -14.33 -19.35
CA PHE A 94 63.73 -15.66 -19.01
C PHE A 94 65.18 -15.67 -18.61
N LEU A 95 65.46 -15.98 -17.36
CA LEU A 95 66.84 -16.05 -16.85
C LEU A 95 67.43 -17.46 -17.11
N LYS A 96 68.72 -17.53 -17.43
CA LYS A 96 69.42 -18.78 -17.50
C LYS A 96 69.75 -19.27 -16.09
N GLU A 97 70.11 -20.56 -15.90
CA GLU A 97 70.49 -21.14 -14.59
C GLU A 97 71.96 -20.81 -14.23
N GLU A 98 72.34 -19.55 -14.29
CA GLU A 98 73.62 -19.03 -13.91
C GLU A 98 73.51 -18.17 -12.68
N ALA A 99 74.51 -18.28 -11.78
CA ALA A 99 74.43 -17.65 -10.43
C ALA A 99 74.44 -16.10 -10.50
N GLU A 100 74.97 -15.48 -11.59
CA GLU A 100 74.93 -14.05 -11.76
C GLU A 100 74.52 -13.70 -13.18
N GLN A 101 73.54 -12.83 -13.35
CA GLN A 101 73.08 -12.39 -14.70
C GLN A 101 72.87 -10.88 -14.77
N SER A 102 73.11 -10.32 -15.95
CA SER A 102 72.93 -8.93 -16.24
C SER A 102 71.81 -8.74 -17.28
N LEU A 103 70.84 -7.90 -16.99
CA LEU A 103 69.85 -7.49 -18.00
C LEU A 103 70.41 -6.49 -19.03
N PRO A 104 69.91 -6.52 -20.25
CA PRO A 104 70.13 -5.40 -21.17
C PRO A 104 69.74 -4.06 -20.53
N VAL A 105 70.48 -3.00 -20.92
CA VAL A 105 70.16 -1.64 -20.41
C VAL A 105 68.67 -1.29 -20.70
N ILE A 106 67.93 -0.98 -19.64
CA ILE A 106 66.54 -0.54 -19.75
C ILE A 106 66.56 0.95 -20.07
N ARG A 107 66.08 1.32 -21.24
CA ARG A 107 65.92 2.70 -21.62
C ARG A 107 64.52 3.20 -21.39
N LEU A 108 64.39 4.30 -20.66
CA LEU A 108 63.14 4.97 -20.39
C LEU A 108 63.01 6.16 -21.36
N ALA A 109 61.86 6.25 -22.01
CA ALA A 109 61.53 7.39 -22.85
C ALA A 109 60.90 8.49 -21.96
N ASP A 110 61.10 9.74 -22.29
CA ASP A 110 60.54 10.90 -21.62
C ASP A 110 58.99 10.84 -21.69
N GLU A 111 58.33 11.11 -20.59
CA GLU A 111 56.87 11.19 -20.52
C GLU A 111 56.39 12.61 -20.69
N SER A 112 56.05 12.99 -21.93
CA SER A 112 55.33 14.23 -22.17
C SER A 112 53.87 14.01 -21.80
N GLN A 113 53.53 14.09 -20.50
CA GLN A 113 52.15 14.05 -20.07
C GLN A 113 51.50 15.43 -20.27
N GLN A 114 50.58 15.51 -21.23
CA GLN A 114 49.41 16.35 -21.06
C GLN A 114 48.59 15.75 -19.91
N LEU A 115 48.49 16.47 -18.80
CA LEU A 115 47.61 16.13 -17.71
C LEU A 115 46.19 16.06 -18.27
N SER A 116 45.69 14.86 -18.54
CA SER A 116 44.27 14.65 -18.79
C SER A 116 43.54 14.91 -17.50
N GLU A 117 42.54 15.77 -17.55
CA GLU A 117 41.66 16.10 -16.47
C GLU A 117 41.14 14.80 -15.83
N VAL A 118 41.43 14.57 -14.56
CA VAL A 118 40.91 13.41 -13.82
C VAL A 118 39.46 13.70 -13.49
N GLU A 119 38.57 13.29 -14.38
CA GLU A 119 37.14 13.29 -14.12
C GLU A 119 36.82 12.24 -13.04
N ILE A 120 36.73 12.67 -11.79
CA ILE A 120 36.28 11.80 -10.68
C ILE A 120 34.79 11.57 -10.86
N LYS A 121 34.42 10.54 -11.59
CA LYS A 121 33.01 10.07 -11.62
C LYS A 121 32.70 9.37 -10.29
N ALA A 122 32.18 10.11 -9.35
CA ALA A 122 31.63 9.52 -8.13
C ALA A 122 30.52 8.54 -8.52
N LYS A 123 30.68 7.27 -8.21
CA LYS A 123 29.67 6.24 -8.47
C LYS A 123 28.46 6.52 -7.57
N ILE A 124 27.41 7.10 -8.13
CA ILE A 124 26.18 7.39 -7.40
C ILE A 124 25.56 6.07 -6.93
N ILE A 125 25.48 5.89 -5.62
CA ILE A 125 24.77 4.74 -5.01
C ILE A 125 23.27 5.01 -5.13
N PRO A 126 22.52 4.22 -5.90
CA PRO A 126 21.12 4.52 -6.19
C PRO A 126 20.18 4.27 -5.03
N VAL A 127 20.46 3.25 -4.21
CA VAL A 127 19.61 2.80 -3.10
C VAL A 127 20.47 2.58 -1.87
N ARG A 128 20.10 3.23 -0.78
CA ARG A 128 20.69 3.06 0.54
C ARG A 128 19.66 2.49 1.50
N LEU A 129 20.02 1.45 2.23
CA LEU A 129 19.16 0.83 3.22
C LEU A 129 19.53 1.32 4.62
N MET A 130 18.56 1.84 5.33
CA MET A 130 18.59 2.15 6.75
C MET A 130 17.65 1.18 7.49
N LYS A 131 17.59 1.26 8.81
CA LYS A 131 16.83 0.30 9.62
C LYS A 131 15.37 0.16 9.20
N ASP A 132 14.68 1.29 9.01
CA ASP A 132 13.25 1.35 8.69
C ASP A 132 12.99 2.14 7.39
N THR A 133 14.02 2.38 6.57
CA THR A 133 13.94 3.29 5.42
C THR A 133 14.72 2.76 4.24
N VAL A 134 14.09 2.80 3.09
CA VAL A 134 14.75 2.63 1.79
C VAL A 134 14.93 4.02 1.18
N GLU A 135 16.16 4.49 1.06
CA GLU A 135 16.51 5.79 0.50
C GLU A 135 16.94 5.63 -0.96
N PHE A 136 16.31 6.36 -1.85
CA PHE A 136 16.64 6.43 -3.27
C PHE A 136 17.30 7.79 -3.57
N ASN A 137 18.44 7.77 -4.25
CA ASN A 137 19.11 8.98 -4.71
C ASN A 137 18.49 9.44 -6.03
N ALA A 138 17.86 10.64 -6.05
CA ALA A 138 17.19 11.17 -7.24
C ALA A 138 18.13 11.32 -8.44
N ALA A 139 19.40 11.65 -8.21
CA ALA A 139 20.40 11.79 -9.27
C ALA A 139 20.74 10.48 -10.01
N ALA A 140 20.36 9.32 -9.47
CA ALA A 140 20.52 8.02 -10.11
C ALA A 140 19.45 7.69 -11.15
N TYR A 141 18.43 8.53 -11.29
CA TYR A 141 17.27 8.33 -12.15
C TYR A 141 17.16 9.46 -13.18
N THR A 142 16.47 9.21 -14.29
CA THR A 142 16.30 10.20 -15.34
C THR A 142 15.28 11.25 -14.90
N VAL A 143 15.70 12.48 -14.68
CA VAL A 143 14.83 13.63 -14.37
C VAL A 143 14.92 14.63 -15.50
N ARG A 144 13.78 14.93 -16.14
CA ARG A 144 13.65 15.95 -17.16
C ARG A 144 13.21 17.27 -16.51
N GLU A 145 13.39 18.37 -17.19
CA GLU A 145 13.07 19.71 -16.65
C GLU A 145 11.62 19.85 -16.15
N ASN A 146 10.68 19.12 -16.76
CA ASN A 146 9.26 19.19 -16.41
C ASN A 146 8.73 18.01 -15.62
N ASP A 147 9.60 17.04 -15.32
CA ASP A 147 9.18 15.88 -14.56
C ASP A 147 8.73 16.28 -13.16
N LYS A 148 7.68 15.65 -12.71
CA LYS A 148 7.13 15.78 -11.37
C LYS A 148 7.70 14.68 -10.47
N VAL A 149 7.51 14.81 -9.17
CA VAL A 149 7.88 13.74 -8.23
C VAL A 149 7.17 12.44 -8.59
N GLU A 150 5.94 12.50 -9.07
CA GLU A 150 5.20 11.35 -9.59
C GLU A 150 5.99 10.60 -10.69
N ASP A 151 6.55 11.33 -11.67
CA ASP A 151 7.33 10.74 -12.76
C ASP A 151 8.63 10.10 -12.25
N LEU A 152 9.21 10.67 -11.20
CA LEU A 152 10.38 10.09 -10.53
C LEU A 152 10.00 8.84 -9.73
N LEU A 153 8.87 8.84 -9.01
CA LEU A 153 8.39 7.67 -8.26
C LEU A 153 8.09 6.48 -9.18
N LYS A 154 7.53 6.73 -10.37
CA LYS A 154 7.28 5.69 -11.40
C LYS A 154 8.54 4.97 -11.85
N GLN A 155 9.72 5.52 -11.60
CA GLN A 155 11.02 4.92 -11.96
C GLN A 155 11.61 4.08 -10.82
N LEU A 156 11.11 4.24 -9.58
CA LEU A 156 11.71 3.58 -8.42
C LEU A 156 11.31 2.10 -8.38
N PRO A 157 12.26 1.19 -8.15
CA PRO A 157 11.94 -0.22 -7.97
C PRO A 157 11.15 -0.42 -6.67
N GLY A 158 10.10 -1.26 -6.73
CA GLY A 158 9.23 -1.53 -5.58
C GLY A 158 8.22 -0.43 -5.27
N VAL A 159 8.18 0.65 -6.06
CA VAL A 159 7.20 1.72 -5.98
C VAL A 159 6.32 1.71 -7.22
N GLU A 160 5.02 1.82 -7.03
CA GLU A 160 4.04 1.91 -8.11
C GLU A 160 3.18 3.16 -7.95
N VAL A 161 2.86 3.77 -9.08
CA VAL A 161 1.88 4.86 -9.16
C VAL A 161 0.83 4.42 -10.15
N ASP A 162 -0.41 4.24 -9.67
CA ASP A 162 -1.52 3.80 -10.51
C ASP A 162 -2.00 4.90 -11.47
N LYS A 163 -2.96 4.56 -12.34
CA LYS A 163 -3.57 5.52 -13.28
C LYS A 163 -4.23 6.70 -12.58
N ASP A 164 -4.71 6.47 -11.36
CA ASP A 164 -5.37 7.48 -10.56
C ASP A 164 -4.37 8.31 -9.73
N GLY A 165 -3.07 7.98 -9.77
CA GLY A 165 -1.98 8.66 -9.07
C GLY A 165 -1.79 8.20 -7.62
N ASN A 166 -2.44 7.12 -7.18
CA ASN A 166 -2.18 6.56 -5.86
C ASN A 166 -0.82 5.85 -5.86
N VAL A 167 -0.08 6.04 -4.79
CA VAL A 167 1.27 5.48 -4.66
C VAL A 167 1.26 4.31 -3.71
N THR A 168 1.83 3.22 -4.16
CA THR A 168 2.12 2.07 -3.31
C THR A 168 3.61 1.81 -3.24
N ALA A 169 4.08 1.36 -2.11
CA ALA A 169 5.42 0.82 -1.96
C ALA A 169 5.34 -0.53 -1.26
N ASP A 170 6.09 -1.48 -1.80
CA ASP A 170 6.08 -2.82 -1.25
C ASP A 170 4.65 -3.43 -1.22
N GLY A 171 3.81 -3.09 -2.21
CA GLY A 171 2.42 -3.53 -2.30
C GLY A 171 1.46 -2.86 -1.31
N LYS A 172 1.91 -1.86 -0.53
CA LYS A 172 1.10 -1.13 0.44
C LYS A 172 0.96 0.33 0.04
N GLY A 173 -0.24 0.88 0.22
CA GLY A 173 -0.50 2.29 -0.04
C GLY A 173 0.35 3.22 0.82
N MET A 174 0.88 4.27 0.24
CA MET A 174 1.54 5.35 0.97
C MET A 174 0.48 6.32 1.48
N THR A 175 0.35 6.39 2.80
CA THR A 175 -0.71 7.17 3.46
C THR A 175 -0.24 8.50 4.01
N LYS A 176 1.08 8.70 4.13
CA LYS A 176 1.67 9.89 4.77
C LYS A 176 2.82 10.44 3.94
N LEU A 177 2.92 11.76 3.90
CA LEU A 177 4.00 12.48 3.22
C LEU A 177 4.79 13.35 4.20
N ARG A 178 6.12 13.27 4.10
CA ARG A 178 7.06 14.19 4.75
C ARG A 178 7.93 14.90 3.73
N VAL A 179 8.36 16.08 4.10
CA VAL A 179 9.37 16.82 3.34
C VAL A 179 10.45 17.29 4.31
N ASN A 180 11.70 16.91 4.02
CA ASN A 180 12.85 17.14 4.92
C ASN A 180 12.57 16.63 6.36
N GLY A 181 11.90 15.49 6.50
CA GLY A 181 11.56 14.86 7.76
C GLY A 181 10.39 15.49 8.53
N LYS A 182 9.81 16.58 8.02
CA LYS A 182 8.64 17.25 8.62
C LYS A 182 7.37 16.79 7.91
N ASP A 183 6.31 16.48 8.67
CA ASP A 183 5.04 16.10 8.09
C ASP A 183 4.52 17.21 7.17
N PHE A 184 4.06 16.82 6.00
CA PHE A 184 3.44 17.75 5.09
C PHE A 184 1.95 17.90 5.45
N PHE A 185 1.39 19.09 5.24
CA PHE A 185 0.05 19.45 5.70
C PHE A 185 -1.11 18.73 4.98
N THR A 186 -0.82 17.95 3.95
CA THR A 186 -1.82 17.11 3.28
C THR A 186 -1.48 15.65 3.45
N ASN A 187 -2.48 14.83 3.78
CA ASN A 187 -2.39 13.38 3.74
C ASN A 187 -2.64 12.83 2.32
N ASN A 188 -2.92 13.70 1.35
CA ASN A 188 -3.10 13.32 -0.05
C ASN A 188 -1.75 13.31 -0.77
N VAL A 189 -1.04 12.19 -0.65
CA VAL A 189 0.26 11.98 -1.30
C VAL A 189 0.17 12.19 -2.81
N LYS A 190 -0.87 11.66 -3.46
CA LYS A 190 -1.16 11.77 -4.89
C LYS A 190 -1.15 13.21 -5.38
N GLU A 191 -1.90 14.06 -4.71
CA GLU A 191 -2.09 15.43 -5.15
C GLU A 191 -0.79 16.23 -5.08
N PHE A 192 -0.01 15.98 -4.05
CA PHE A 192 1.27 16.67 -3.87
C PHE A 192 2.35 16.22 -4.86
N ILE A 193 2.53 14.91 -5.05
CA ILE A 193 3.57 14.38 -5.95
C ILE A 193 3.31 14.74 -7.41
N SER A 194 2.03 14.94 -7.77
CA SER A 194 1.63 15.35 -9.13
C SER A 194 1.97 16.81 -9.45
N GLN A 195 2.43 17.58 -8.46
CA GLN A 195 2.67 19.02 -8.61
C GLN A 195 4.10 19.42 -8.30
N LEU A 196 4.76 18.73 -7.38
CA LEU A 196 6.11 19.06 -6.98
C LEU A 196 7.11 18.70 -8.09
N PRO A 197 7.98 19.64 -8.51
CA PRO A 197 8.99 19.36 -9.52
C PRO A 197 10.00 18.32 -9.04
N ALA A 198 10.31 17.32 -9.85
CA ALA A 198 11.31 16.32 -9.53
C ALA A 198 12.71 16.93 -9.36
N GLY A 199 13.01 18.00 -10.11
CA GLY A 199 14.32 18.64 -10.13
C GLY A 199 14.80 19.23 -8.80
N ILE A 200 13.90 19.51 -7.84
CA ILE A 200 14.26 20.03 -6.49
C ILE A 200 14.52 18.93 -5.48
N VAL A 201 14.21 17.67 -5.82
CA VAL A 201 14.40 16.53 -4.92
C VAL A 201 15.84 16.04 -5.01
N ASP A 202 16.48 15.84 -3.86
CA ASP A 202 17.78 15.19 -3.68
C ASP A 202 17.61 13.68 -3.46
N LYS A 203 16.72 13.31 -2.52
CA LYS A 203 16.47 11.91 -2.16
C LYS A 203 14.99 11.65 -1.91
N LEU A 204 14.59 10.42 -2.15
CA LEU A 204 13.28 9.90 -1.79
C LEU A 204 13.46 8.78 -0.77
N GLN A 205 12.72 8.85 0.30
CA GLN A 205 12.80 7.86 1.39
C GLN A 205 11.43 7.21 1.57
N VAL A 206 11.39 5.90 1.37
CA VAL A 206 10.24 5.05 1.73
C VAL A 206 10.48 4.54 3.13
N ILE A 207 9.64 4.95 4.06
CA ILE A 207 9.80 4.71 5.50
C ILE A 207 8.70 3.78 6.00
N ASP A 208 9.08 2.78 6.78
CA ASP A 208 8.16 1.97 7.57
C ASP A 208 7.76 2.77 8.82
N ASP A 209 6.61 3.47 8.77
CA ASP A 209 6.14 4.36 9.82
C ASP A 209 5.18 3.65 10.78
N TYR A 210 5.57 3.61 12.06
CA TYR A 210 4.74 3.11 13.17
C TYR A 210 4.01 4.22 13.91
N GLY A 211 4.08 5.46 13.37
CA GLY A 211 3.51 6.66 13.96
C GLY A 211 4.42 7.38 14.95
N ASP A 212 4.12 8.65 15.21
CA ASP A 212 4.98 9.55 16.01
C ASP A 212 5.12 9.07 17.46
N LYS A 213 4.07 8.46 18.03
CA LYS A 213 4.12 7.81 19.35
C LYS A 213 5.17 6.71 19.41
N ALA A 214 5.22 5.84 18.38
CA ALA A 214 6.21 4.76 18.31
C ALA A 214 7.63 5.30 18.10
N ASN A 215 7.79 6.38 17.36
CA ASN A 215 9.06 7.07 17.16
C ASN A 215 9.58 7.64 18.49
N PHE A 216 8.71 8.22 19.32
CA PHE A 216 9.06 8.71 20.62
C PHE A 216 9.33 7.61 21.64
N THR A 217 8.43 6.61 21.74
CA THR A 217 8.49 5.56 22.77
C THR A 217 9.44 4.42 22.41
N GLY A 218 9.75 4.23 21.12
CA GLY A 218 10.44 3.04 20.62
C GLY A 218 9.58 1.76 20.64
N ILE A 219 8.31 1.86 21.05
CA ILE A 219 7.38 0.72 21.10
C ILE A 219 6.66 0.63 19.77
N LYS A 220 7.07 -0.32 18.94
CA LYS A 220 6.47 -0.59 17.64
C LYS A 220 5.39 -1.67 17.81
N LYS A 221 4.13 -1.31 17.59
CA LYS A 221 2.99 -2.22 17.64
C LYS A 221 2.39 -2.39 16.24
N GLY A 222 2.03 -3.63 15.90
CA GLY A 222 1.36 -3.93 14.64
C GLY A 222 2.24 -3.74 13.41
N GLU A 223 1.60 -3.67 12.26
CA GLU A 223 2.24 -3.54 10.96
C GLU A 223 2.48 -2.05 10.63
N PRO A 224 3.67 -1.65 10.10
CA PRO A 224 3.94 -0.27 9.75
C PRO A 224 3.13 0.16 8.53
N GLN A 225 2.78 1.43 8.49
CA GLN A 225 2.30 2.10 7.30
C GLN A 225 3.48 2.56 6.44
N LYS A 226 3.28 2.68 5.13
CA LYS A 226 4.30 3.23 4.24
C LYS A 226 4.18 4.75 4.17
N MET A 227 5.29 5.42 4.39
CA MET A 227 5.40 6.88 4.34
C MET A 227 6.47 7.29 3.33
N LEU A 228 6.16 8.30 2.54
CA LEU A 228 7.11 8.96 1.65
C LEU A 228 7.72 10.18 2.34
N ASN A 229 9.05 10.24 2.41
CA ASN A 229 9.75 11.46 2.80
C ASN A 229 10.60 11.94 1.62
N LEU A 230 10.39 13.19 1.22
CA LEU A 230 11.15 13.85 0.17
C LEU A 230 12.24 14.70 0.83
N VAL A 231 13.50 14.41 0.55
CA VAL A 231 14.63 15.25 0.94
C VAL A 231 14.92 16.19 -0.21
N LEU A 232 14.82 17.48 0.02
CA LEU A 232 15.04 18.49 -0.98
C LEU A 232 16.52 18.89 -1.07
N LYS A 233 16.93 19.34 -2.25
CA LYS A 233 18.23 19.97 -2.45
C LYS A 233 18.41 21.20 -1.51
N PRO A 234 19.65 21.53 -1.11
CA PRO A 234 19.92 22.68 -0.27
C PRO A 234 19.27 23.98 -0.78
N LYS A 235 18.80 24.81 0.15
CA LYS A 235 18.14 26.11 -0.12
C LYS A 235 16.83 26.04 -0.94
N ARG A 236 16.19 24.85 -1.06
CA ARG A 236 14.89 24.68 -1.74
C ARG A 236 13.71 24.56 -0.79
N ASN A 237 13.88 24.91 0.49
CA ASN A 237 12.83 24.86 1.51
C ASN A 237 12.00 26.14 1.62
N ASN A 238 12.31 27.17 0.80
CA ASN A 238 11.53 28.41 0.67
C ASN A 238 11.10 28.59 -0.78
N GLY A 239 9.80 28.81 -0.99
CA GLY A 239 9.31 29.03 -2.35
C GLY A 239 7.79 29.07 -2.46
N ARG A 240 7.37 29.37 -3.65
CA ARG A 240 5.97 29.30 -4.08
C ARG A 240 5.88 28.39 -5.28
N PHE A 241 4.94 27.47 -5.27
CA PHE A 241 4.71 26.57 -6.38
C PHE A 241 3.23 26.20 -6.48
N GLY A 242 2.81 25.89 -7.68
CA GLY A 242 1.45 25.48 -7.95
C GLY A 242 1.15 25.47 -9.44
N ASN A 243 -0.09 25.19 -9.74
CA ASN A 243 -0.56 25.24 -11.11
C ASN A 243 -2.04 25.59 -11.18
N ILE A 244 -2.40 26.18 -12.30
CA ILE A 244 -3.80 26.39 -12.70
C ILE A 244 -3.98 25.63 -14.00
N ARG A 245 -4.94 24.71 -14.04
CA ARG A 245 -5.33 24.01 -15.26
C ARG A 245 -6.82 24.19 -15.51
N GLY A 246 -7.16 24.65 -16.70
CA GLY A 246 -8.54 24.68 -17.22
C GLY A 246 -8.63 23.77 -18.43
N SER A 247 -9.68 22.96 -18.48
CA SER A 247 -9.96 22.03 -19.56
C SER A 247 -11.43 22.11 -19.95
N ALA A 248 -11.70 22.12 -21.25
CA ALA A 248 -13.03 22.02 -21.81
C ALA A 248 -13.05 21.03 -22.98
N GLY A 249 -14.15 20.35 -23.20
CA GLY A 249 -14.21 19.30 -24.17
C GLY A 249 -15.60 19.02 -24.72
N THR A 250 -15.70 17.95 -25.47
CA THR A 250 -16.96 17.47 -26.04
C THR A 250 -17.84 16.85 -24.94
N ASN A 251 -19.15 16.76 -25.19
CA ASN A 251 -20.14 16.19 -24.28
C ASN A 251 -20.14 16.88 -22.89
N ASP A 252 -20.01 18.23 -22.90
CA ASP A 252 -19.98 19.07 -21.70
C ASP A 252 -18.92 18.64 -20.66
N ARG A 253 -17.83 18.01 -21.11
CA ARG A 253 -16.74 17.59 -20.24
C ARG A 253 -15.84 18.78 -19.92
N TYR A 254 -15.52 18.91 -18.64
CA TYR A 254 -14.61 19.92 -18.14
C TYR A 254 -13.78 19.42 -16.99
N ALA A 255 -12.63 20.04 -16.80
CA ALA A 255 -11.81 19.86 -15.59
C ALA A 255 -11.08 21.16 -15.26
N LEU A 256 -11.27 21.64 -14.05
CA LEU A 256 -10.56 22.77 -13.46
C LEU A 256 -9.72 22.28 -12.31
N ASN A 257 -8.47 22.75 -12.24
CA ASN A 257 -7.58 22.43 -11.14
C ASN A 257 -6.80 23.69 -10.77
N LEU A 258 -6.91 24.08 -9.52
CA LEU A 258 -6.13 25.15 -8.89
C LEU A 258 -5.33 24.57 -7.74
N ASN A 259 -4.04 24.78 -7.75
CA ASN A 259 -3.20 24.48 -6.62
C ASN A 259 -2.19 25.61 -6.42
N SER A 260 -2.05 26.07 -5.19
CA SER A 260 -1.09 27.12 -4.83
C SER A 260 -0.50 26.82 -3.45
N ASN A 261 0.81 26.75 -3.37
CA ASN A 261 1.53 26.45 -2.16
C ASN A 261 2.57 27.56 -1.89
N ILE A 262 2.59 28.02 -0.66
CA ILE A 262 3.60 28.95 -0.13
C ILE A 262 4.36 28.22 0.96
N TRP A 263 5.65 28.20 0.85
CA TRP A 263 6.56 27.51 1.72
C TRP A 263 7.64 28.44 2.25
N GLN A 264 7.71 28.59 3.55
CA GLN A 264 8.67 29.44 4.24
C GLN A 264 9.18 28.68 5.48
N ASP A 265 10.19 27.86 5.30
CA ASP A 265 10.80 27.00 6.33
C ASP A 265 9.76 26.21 7.16
N THR A 266 9.24 26.79 8.24
CA THR A 266 8.26 26.15 9.14
C THR A 266 6.81 26.49 8.79
N LYS A 267 6.58 27.60 8.06
CA LYS A 267 5.24 28.05 7.66
C LYS A 267 4.88 27.51 6.29
N GLN A 268 3.75 26.87 6.19
CA GLN A 268 3.20 26.31 4.97
C GLN A 268 1.74 26.73 4.83
N ILE A 269 1.37 27.21 3.65
CA ILE A 269 0.00 27.56 3.29
C ILE A 269 -0.27 26.91 1.93
N GLY A 270 -1.37 26.16 1.83
CA GLY A 270 -1.82 25.55 0.58
C GLY A 270 -3.28 25.89 0.29
N LEU A 271 -3.59 26.17 -0.96
CA LEU A 271 -4.93 26.31 -1.48
C LEU A 271 -5.12 25.30 -2.61
N ILE A 272 -6.23 24.58 -2.58
CA ILE A 272 -6.58 23.52 -3.52
C ILE A 272 -8.00 23.78 -4.02
N GLY A 273 -8.18 23.72 -5.33
CA GLY A 273 -9.50 23.78 -5.95
C GLY A 273 -9.56 22.82 -7.14
N ASN A 274 -10.55 21.93 -7.15
CA ASN A 274 -10.78 21.00 -8.25
C ASN A 274 -12.27 20.98 -8.58
N ALA A 275 -12.60 21.03 -9.87
CA ALA A 275 -13.94 20.76 -10.34
C ALA A 275 -13.87 19.99 -11.65
N SER A 276 -14.57 18.85 -11.75
CA SER A 276 -14.54 18.03 -12.97
C SER A 276 -15.74 17.12 -13.09
N ASN A 277 -16.04 16.72 -14.31
CA ASN A 277 -17.01 15.69 -14.63
C ASN A 277 -16.43 14.61 -15.56
N THR A 278 -15.13 14.34 -15.44
CA THR A 278 -14.36 13.40 -16.27
C THR A 278 -13.90 12.18 -15.48
N ASN A 279 -14.75 11.66 -14.59
CA ASN A 279 -14.44 10.46 -13.79
C ASN A 279 -14.31 9.20 -14.66
N SER A 280 -13.52 8.24 -14.20
CA SER A 280 -13.32 6.93 -14.82
C SER A 280 -14.04 5.78 -14.11
N GLY A 281 -14.77 6.06 -13.03
CA GLY A 281 -15.50 5.09 -12.21
C GLY A 281 -16.92 4.81 -12.71
N ALA A 282 -17.65 4.00 -11.94
CA ALA A 282 -19.07 3.75 -12.15
C ALA A 282 -19.89 5.06 -12.03
N GLY A 283 -20.89 5.21 -12.87
CA GLY A 283 -21.72 6.40 -12.96
C GLY A 283 -21.01 7.60 -13.60
N ILE A 284 -21.77 8.64 -13.86
CA ILE A 284 -21.28 9.94 -14.35
C ILE A 284 -21.25 10.90 -13.17
N SER A 285 -20.06 11.25 -12.71
CA SER A 285 -19.90 12.09 -11.52
C SER A 285 -19.38 13.48 -11.84
N THR A 286 -19.99 14.49 -11.22
CA THR A 286 -19.45 15.85 -11.12
C THR A 286 -18.88 16.03 -9.72
N ASN A 287 -17.60 16.36 -9.64
CA ASN A 287 -16.89 16.52 -8.37
C ASN A 287 -16.34 17.94 -8.27
N THR A 288 -16.55 18.58 -7.12
CA THR A 288 -15.95 19.87 -6.79
C THR A 288 -15.33 19.78 -5.41
N ASN A 289 -14.06 20.14 -5.28
CA ASN A 289 -13.37 20.18 -4.00
C ASN A 289 -12.65 21.51 -3.85
N LEU A 290 -12.81 22.14 -2.69
CA LEU A 290 -12.13 23.38 -2.31
C LEU A 290 -11.47 23.15 -0.96
N GLY A 291 -10.19 23.44 -0.86
CA GLY A 291 -9.44 23.18 0.37
C GLY A 291 -8.42 24.24 0.69
N ALA A 292 -8.15 24.38 1.99
CA ALA A 292 -7.11 25.24 2.51
C ALA A 292 -6.33 24.48 3.59
N ASN A 293 -5.02 24.59 3.55
CA ASN A 293 -4.11 23.95 4.49
C ASN A 293 -3.20 25.00 5.11
N TYR A 294 -2.96 24.88 6.41
CA TYR A 294 -2.07 25.74 7.15
C TYR A 294 -1.19 24.94 8.09
N ARG A 295 0.09 25.26 8.16
CA ARG A 295 1.02 24.72 9.14
C ARG A 295 2.02 25.80 9.54
N ASN A 296 2.26 25.92 10.83
CA ASN A 296 3.31 26.80 11.34
C ASN A 296 3.80 26.34 12.70
N LYS A 297 5.04 26.70 13.02
CA LYS A 297 5.60 26.53 14.34
C LYS A 297 5.18 27.69 15.25
N LEU A 298 4.57 27.37 16.39
CA LEU A 298 4.16 28.30 17.41
C LEU A 298 5.22 28.35 18.54
N GLY A 299 5.98 29.41 18.60
CA GLY A 299 7.11 29.50 19.50
C GLY A 299 8.19 28.44 19.22
N LYS A 300 8.85 27.96 20.29
CA LYS A 300 9.95 26.98 20.16
C LYS A 300 9.48 25.53 20.23
N LEU A 301 8.32 25.25 20.80
CA LEU A 301 7.90 23.89 21.19
C LEU A 301 6.76 23.33 20.38
N PHE A 302 5.80 24.14 19.95
CA PHE A 302 4.59 23.65 19.33
C PHE A 302 4.59 23.83 17.82
N THR A 303 3.97 22.90 17.12
CA THR A 303 3.62 23.01 15.72
C THR A 303 2.10 22.87 15.61
N LEU A 304 1.44 23.86 15.03
CA LEU A 304 0.02 23.84 14.68
C LEU A 304 -0.12 23.51 13.21
N SER A 305 -0.99 22.59 12.88
CA SER A 305 -1.44 22.35 11.51
C SER A 305 -2.96 22.23 11.46
N GLY A 306 -3.55 22.77 10.41
CA GLY A 306 -4.96 22.71 10.15
C GLY A 306 -5.23 22.50 8.67
N ASN A 307 -6.28 21.76 8.40
CA ASN A 307 -6.79 21.47 7.07
C ASN A 307 -8.30 21.62 7.08
N TYR A 308 -8.83 22.26 6.06
CA TYR A 308 -10.26 22.28 5.77
C TYR A 308 -10.47 21.94 4.30
N MET A 309 -11.44 21.07 4.03
CA MET A 309 -11.85 20.72 2.67
C MET A 309 -13.36 20.64 2.58
N TYR A 310 -13.91 21.38 1.67
CA TYR A 310 -15.29 21.25 1.19
C TYR A 310 -15.30 20.39 -0.06
N GLY A 311 -16.18 19.43 -0.12
CA GLY A 311 -16.45 18.61 -1.29
C GLY A 311 -17.93 18.62 -1.67
N TYR A 312 -18.20 18.71 -2.97
CA TYR A 312 -19.50 18.48 -3.55
C TYR A 312 -19.38 17.40 -4.62
N ASN A 313 -20.27 16.43 -4.57
CA ASN A 313 -20.35 15.34 -5.54
C ASN A 313 -21.80 15.20 -6.02
N ARG A 314 -21.98 15.07 -7.33
CA ARG A 314 -23.23 14.61 -7.95
C ARG A 314 -22.90 13.44 -8.84
N THR A 315 -23.56 12.30 -8.62
CA THR A 315 -23.37 11.08 -9.42
C THR A 315 -24.71 10.63 -9.96
N GLU A 316 -24.74 10.36 -11.26
CA GLU A 316 -25.85 9.74 -11.95
C GLU A 316 -25.40 8.32 -12.36
N ASN A 317 -26.07 7.31 -11.84
CA ASN A 317 -25.72 5.93 -12.08
C ASN A 317 -26.91 5.15 -12.64
N VAL A 318 -26.64 4.43 -13.69
CA VAL A 318 -27.55 3.41 -14.25
C VAL A 318 -26.85 2.07 -14.10
N GLN A 319 -27.48 1.17 -13.37
CA GLN A 319 -26.90 -0.13 -13.02
C GLN A 319 -27.84 -1.26 -13.44
N GLU A 320 -27.30 -2.21 -14.18
CA GLU A 320 -27.86 -3.54 -14.37
C GLU A 320 -27.17 -4.49 -13.38
N SER A 321 -27.95 -5.30 -12.66
CA SER A 321 -27.40 -6.23 -11.67
C SER A 321 -28.04 -7.60 -11.82
N TYR A 322 -27.21 -8.64 -11.64
CA TYR A 322 -27.62 -10.03 -11.59
C TYR A 322 -27.08 -10.64 -10.30
N ILE A 323 -27.99 -11.15 -9.45
CA ILE A 323 -27.65 -11.77 -8.17
C ILE A 323 -28.12 -13.22 -8.20
N GLU A 324 -27.20 -14.12 -7.92
CA GLU A 324 -27.46 -15.53 -7.70
C GLU A 324 -27.32 -15.81 -6.20
N THR A 325 -28.39 -16.29 -5.56
CA THR A 325 -28.39 -16.67 -4.14
C THR A 325 -28.73 -18.14 -4.00
N VAL A 326 -27.78 -18.89 -3.48
CA VAL A 326 -27.91 -20.34 -3.28
C VAL A 326 -28.63 -20.65 -1.98
N ASN A 327 -29.66 -21.47 -2.02
CA ASN A 327 -30.42 -21.96 -0.87
C ASN A 327 -30.54 -23.48 -0.88
N SER A 328 -31.04 -24.07 0.22
CA SER A 328 -31.21 -25.50 0.35
C SER A 328 -32.23 -26.09 -0.64
N LEU A 329 -33.24 -25.31 -1.02
CA LEU A 329 -34.29 -25.73 -1.96
C LEU A 329 -33.96 -25.45 -3.43
N GLY A 330 -32.90 -24.71 -3.69
CA GLY A 330 -32.47 -24.30 -5.03
C GLY A 330 -31.88 -22.87 -5.03
N THR A 331 -31.82 -22.29 -6.21
CA THR A 331 -31.21 -20.97 -6.42
C THR A 331 -32.28 -19.92 -6.69
N ILE A 332 -32.10 -18.74 -6.09
CA ILE A 332 -32.84 -17.52 -6.42
C ILE A 332 -31.96 -16.69 -7.36
N TYR A 333 -32.52 -16.31 -8.46
CA TYR A 333 -31.93 -15.36 -9.40
C TYR A 333 -32.66 -14.04 -9.28
N ASN A 334 -31.93 -12.95 -9.10
CA ASN A 334 -32.47 -11.60 -9.08
C ASN A 334 -31.83 -10.76 -10.16
N GLN A 335 -32.61 -10.33 -11.14
CA GLN A 335 -32.23 -9.36 -12.14
C GLN A 335 -32.81 -8.01 -11.77
N SER A 336 -31.97 -6.98 -11.76
CA SER A 336 -32.44 -5.63 -11.43
C SER A 336 -31.83 -4.57 -12.33
N ASN A 337 -32.65 -3.54 -12.61
CA ASN A 337 -32.24 -2.31 -13.23
C ASN A 337 -32.46 -1.18 -12.22
N SER A 338 -31.44 -0.38 -11.98
CA SER A 338 -31.51 0.75 -11.08
C SER A 338 -30.99 2.01 -11.73
N GLU A 339 -31.77 3.08 -11.61
CA GLU A 339 -31.35 4.43 -11.97
C GLU A 339 -31.26 5.24 -10.69
N SER A 340 -30.16 5.90 -10.45
CA SER A 340 -29.95 6.68 -9.24
C SER A 340 -29.24 8.02 -9.51
N SER A 341 -29.67 9.03 -8.77
CA SER A 341 -29.03 10.35 -8.72
C SER A 341 -28.69 10.66 -7.27
N SER A 342 -27.40 10.76 -6.99
CA SER A 342 -26.87 11.09 -5.67
C SER A 342 -26.24 12.47 -5.69
N LYS A 343 -26.59 13.32 -4.72
CA LYS A 343 -25.98 14.63 -4.50
C LYS A 343 -25.45 14.67 -3.07
N GLY A 344 -24.16 14.87 -2.94
CA GLY A 344 -23.51 14.90 -1.64
C GLY A 344 -22.68 16.15 -1.44
N ASN A 345 -22.64 16.62 -0.21
CA ASN A 345 -21.69 17.61 0.25
C ASN A 345 -20.94 17.07 1.46
N ASN A 346 -19.69 17.40 1.56
CA ASN A 346 -18.90 17.06 2.71
C ASN A 346 -18.02 18.22 3.16
N HIS A 347 -17.88 18.35 4.48
CA HIS A 347 -16.96 19.28 5.11
C HIS A 347 -16.01 18.45 5.96
N ASN A 348 -14.72 18.51 5.65
CA ASN A 348 -13.69 17.84 6.41
C ASN A 348 -12.80 18.89 7.05
N PHE A 349 -12.56 18.79 8.34
CA PHE A 349 -11.57 19.60 9.02
C PHE A 349 -10.69 18.74 9.92
N ASP A 350 -9.40 19.02 9.88
CA ASP A 350 -8.40 18.42 10.74
C ASP A 350 -7.62 19.54 11.44
N LEU A 351 -7.48 19.44 12.74
CA LEU A 351 -6.64 20.35 13.53
C LEU A 351 -5.66 19.50 14.35
N SER A 352 -4.38 19.77 14.22
CA SER A 352 -3.33 19.06 14.95
C SER A 352 -2.40 20.04 15.64
N LEU A 353 -2.17 19.81 16.94
CA LEU A 353 -1.17 20.48 17.74
C LEU A 353 -0.15 19.46 18.23
N GLN A 354 1.10 19.65 17.86
CA GLN A 354 2.18 18.74 18.19
C GLN A 354 3.29 19.46 18.93
N SER A 355 3.80 18.85 19.99
CA SER A 355 5.03 19.27 20.66
C SER A 355 5.95 18.07 20.83
N GLU A 356 7.19 18.24 20.41
CA GLU A 356 8.20 17.20 20.52
C GLU A 356 9.43 17.76 21.25
N GLY A 357 9.60 17.34 22.48
CA GLY A 357 10.75 17.64 23.31
C GLY A 357 11.62 16.41 23.57
N LYS A 358 12.80 16.58 24.11
CA LYS A 358 13.71 15.47 24.45
C LYS A 358 13.09 14.47 25.43
N ALA A 359 12.36 14.96 26.43
CA ALA A 359 11.77 14.15 27.50
C ALA A 359 10.24 13.99 27.39
N ASN A 360 9.55 14.92 26.76
CA ASN A 360 8.10 14.92 26.66
C ASN A 360 7.67 14.96 25.21
N TYR A 361 6.57 14.29 24.93
CA TYR A 361 5.88 14.25 23.66
C TYR A 361 4.39 14.54 23.91
N PHE A 362 3.82 15.38 23.08
CA PHE A 362 2.39 15.68 23.13
C PHE A 362 1.86 15.85 21.72
N THR A 363 0.72 15.21 21.42
CA THR A 363 -0.07 15.50 20.23
C THR A 363 -1.55 15.58 20.59
N SER A 364 -2.23 16.52 19.97
CA SER A 364 -3.68 16.63 19.98
C SER A 364 -4.15 16.71 18.54
N ASN A 365 -5.00 15.80 18.13
CA ASN A 365 -5.61 15.77 16.81
C ASN A 365 -7.12 15.82 16.97
N VAL A 366 -7.77 16.74 16.27
CA VAL A 366 -9.22 16.83 16.19
C VAL A 366 -9.60 16.76 14.72
N ARG A 367 -10.42 15.80 14.39
CA ARG A 367 -10.94 15.60 13.03
C ARG A 367 -12.46 15.63 13.06
N GLY A 368 -13.04 16.46 12.20
CA GLY A 368 -14.47 16.49 11.98
C GLY A 368 -14.80 16.25 10.52
N VAL A 369 -15.87 15.50 10.30
CA VAL A 369 -16.45 15.25 8.98
C VAL A 369 -17.95 15.47 9.09
N ILE A 370 -18.50 16.30 8.23
CA ILE A 370 -19.95 16.53 8.14
C ILE A 370 -20.35 16.17 6.71
N ASN A 371 -21.09 15.06 6.56
CA ASN A 371 -21.60 14.61 5.28
C ASN A 371 -23.10 14.83 5.22
N GLY A 372 -23.56 15.36 4.09
CA GLY A 372 -24.95 15.37 3.70
C GLY A 372 -25.11 14.74 2.33
N THR A 373 -26.02 13.78 2.17
CA THR A 373 -26.35 13.19 0.86
C THR A 373 -27.84 13.18 0.66
N ARG A 374 -28.21 13.38 -0.59
CA ARG A 374 -29.57 13.21 -1.07
C ARG A 374 -29.54 12.29 -2.27
N ASP A 375 -30.16 11.14 -2.10
CA ASP A 375 -30.22 10.08 -3.09
C ASP A 375 -31.65 9.90 -3.59
N GLN A 376 -31.82 9.82 -4.89
CA GLN A 376 -33.06 9.45 -5.54
C GLN A 376 -32.79 8.22 -6.39
N SER A 377 -33.59 7.18 -6.24
CA SER A 377 -33.42 5.94 -6.99
C SER A 377 -34.74 5.35 -7.47
N LEU A 378 -34.70 4.78 -8.65
CA LEU A 378 -35.72 3.92 -9.21
C LEU A 378 -35.09 2.54 -9.35
N LEU A 379 -35.73 1.51 -8.84
CA LEU A 379 -35.32 0.12 -8.92
C LEU A 379 -36.46 -0.72 -9.49
N ALA A 380 -36.18 -1.46 -10.55
CA ALA A 380 -37.02 -2.54 -11.02
C ALA A 380 -36.25 -3.87 -10.86
N SER A 381 -36.81 -4.79 -10.11
CA SER A 381 -36.16 -6.08 -9.75
C SER A 381 -37.12 -7.22 -9.97
N ARG A 382 -36.63 -8.28 -10.63
CA ARG A 382 -37.33 -9.52 -10.88
C ARG A 382 -36.58 -10.68 -10.24
N GLN A 383 -37.23 -11.38 -9.34
CA GLN A 383 -36.74 -12.64 -8.80
C GLN A 383 -37.33 -13.82 -9.56
N SER A 384 -36.52 -14.84 -9.78
CA SER A 384 -36.87 -16.10 -10.44
C SER A 384 -36.15 -17.29 -9.78
N GLY A 385 -36.41 -18.49 -10.24
CA GLY A 385 -35.91 -19.73 -9.63
C GLY A 385 -36.92 -20.25 -8.60
N ILE A 386 -36.46 -20.51 -7.38
CA ILE A 386 -37.33 -20.99 -6.30
C ILE A 386 -38.27 -19.92 -5.71
N ILE A 387 -38.07 -18.67 -6.03
CA ILE A 387 -38.96 -17.54 -5.71
C ILE A 387 -39.30 -16.81 -6.99
N ARG A 388 -40.58 -16.43 -7.12
CA ARG A 388 -41.04 -15.57 -8.20
C ARG A 388 -41.68 -14.30 -7.62
N GLN A 389 -40.98 -13.18 -7.74
CA GLN A 389 -41.44 -11.85 -7.27
C GLN A 389 -40.93 -10.76 -8.20
N ASP A 390 -41.75 -9.74 -8.43
CA ASP A 390 -41.35 -8.51 -9.09
C ASP A 390 -41.45 -7.34 -8.10
N LEU A 391 -40.45 -6.48 -8.07
CA LEU A 391 -40.40 -5.31 -7.18
C LEU A 391 -40.05 -4.07 -7.97
N ASN A 392 -40.90 -3.04 -7.87
CA ASN A 392 -40.60 -1.70 -8.31
C ASN A 392 -40.52 -0.81 -7.06
N THR A 393 -39.42 -0.08 -6.93
CA THR A 393 -39.19 0.83 -5.81
C THR A 393 -38.78 2.20 -6.33
N GLN A 394 -39.44 3.23 -5.85
CA GLN A 394 -38.93 4.60 -5.92
C GLN A 394 -38.52 5.01 -4.50
N SER A 395 -37.30 5.46 -4.32
CA SER A 395 -36.77 5.87 -3.00
C SER A 395 -36.17 7.26 -3.09
N ASN A 396 -36.47 8.08 -2.08
CA ASN A 396 -35.87 9.38 -1.84
C ASN A 396 -35.22 9.37 -0.46
N THR A 397 -33.90 9.29 -0.42
CA THR A 397 -33.13 9.19 0.82
C THR A 397 -32.41 10.49 1.10
N ASN A 398 -32.60 11.04 2.30
CA ASN A 398 -31.83 12.17 2.81
C ASN A 398 -30.99 11.70 4.00
N GLN A 399 -29.67 11.84 3.89
CA GLN A 399 -28.74 11.45 4.93
C GLN A 399 -27.95 12.65 5.45
N HIS A 400 -27.77 12.73 6.76
CA HIS A 400 -26.89 13.70 7.42
C HIS A 400 -26.05 12.99 8.48
N SER A 401 -24.73 13.01 8.31
CA SER A 401 -23.80 12.20 9.11
C SER A 401 -22.60 13.01 9.59
N PRO A 402 -22.76 13.82 10.67
CA PRO A 402 -21.60 14.43 11.32
C PRO A 402 -20.81 13.40 12.14
N ASN A 403 -19.49 13.49 12.04
CA ASN A 403 -18.54 12.67 12.78
C ASN A 403 -17.46 13.58 13.36
N LEU A 404 -17.21 13.45 14.66
CA LEU A 404 -16.14 14.15 15.35
C LEU A 404 -15.25 13.14 16.07
N ASN A 405 -13.95 13.19 15.83
CA ASN A 405 -12.94 12.39 16.51
C ASN A 405 -11.87 13.29 17.12
N ALA A 406 -11.49 13.02 18.36
CA ALA A 406 -10.41 13.67 19.03
C ALA A 406 -9.42 12.65 19.59
N GLU A 407 -8.15 12.90 19.42
CA GLU A 407 -7.06 12.08 19.92
C GLU A 407 -6.06 12.94 20.67
N LEU A 408 -5.72 12.52 21.89
CA LEU A 408 -4.70 13.12 22.73
C LEU A 408 -3.65 12.06 23.03
N ASN A 409 -2.40 12.36 22.73
CA ASN A 409 -1.28 11.51 23.10
C ASN A 409 -0.30 12.30 23.94
N PHE A 410 0.11 11.72 25.04
CA PHE A 410 1.15 12.22 25.91
C PHE A 410 2.18 11.13 26.17
N GLY A 411 3.45 11.49 26.18
CA GLY A 411 4.53 10.59 26.53
C GLY A 411 5.60 11.31 27.36
N ARG A 412 6.17 10.63 28.36
CA ARG A 412 7.26 11.13 29.16
C ARG A 412 8.35 10.08 29.35
N LYS A 413 9.58 10.45 29.03
CA LYS A 413 10.79 9.70 29.36
C LYS A 413 11.30 10.13 30.72
N PHE A 414 11.64 9.15 31.58
CA PHE A 414 12.19 9.40 32.89
C PHE A 414 13.73 9.51 32.86
N LYS A 415 14.35 9.83 33.99
CA LYS A 415 15.82 9.89 34.12
C LYS A 415 16.51 8.57 33.81
N LYS A 416 15.88 7.42 34.20
CA LYS A 416 16.40 6.10 33.87
C LYS A 416 16.25 5.85 32.35
N PRO A 417 17.34 5.64 31.60
CA PRO A 417 17.28 5.45 30.16
C PRO A 417 16.37 4.29 29.78
N GLY A 418 15.40 4.54 28.91
CA GLY A 418 14.42 3.55 28.44
C GLY A 418 13.16 3.43 29.29
N ARG A 419 13.10 4.01 30.51
CA ARG A 419 11.85 4.09 31.29
C ARG A 419 10.99 5.22 30.74
N LEU A 420 9.74 4.86 30.44
CA LEU A 420 8.77 5.82 29.91
C LEU A 420 7.34 5.48 30.31
N ILE A 421 6.49 6.49 30.30
CA ILE A 421 5.06 6.33 30.36
C ILE A 421 4.43 7.00 29.12
N SER A 422 3.39 6.42 28.57
CA SER A 422 2.59 7.05 27.54
C SER A 422 1.11 6.84 27.80
N VAL A 423 0.32 7.88 27.53
CA VAL A 423 -1.13 7.90 27.62
C VAL A 423 -1.67 8.30 26.25
N SER A 424 -2.65 7.57 25.76
CA SER A 424 -3.39 7.88 24.55
C SER A 424 -4.86 7.86 24.88
N LEU A 425 -5.56 8.95 24.62
CA LEU A 425 -7.00 9.06 24.76
C LEU A 425 -7.59 9.38 23.40
N THR A 426 -8.50 8.53 22.92
CA THR A 426 -9.25 8.76 21.69
C THR A 426 -10.74 8.77 22.03
N GLY A 427 -11.42 9.81 21.59
CA GLY A 427 -12.87 9.93 21.72
C GLY A 427 -13.48 10.23 20.36
N GLY A 428 -14.61 9.62 20.05
CA GLY A 428 -15.30 9.85 18.79
C GLY A 428 -16.80 9.78 18.94
N THR A 429 -17.52 10.61 18.18
CA THR A 429 -18.96 10.53 18.07
C THR A 429 -19.37 10.60 16.61
N THR A 430 -20.25 9.71 16.20
CA THR A 430 -20.88 9.71 14.89
C THR A 430 -22.39 9.81 15.09
N LEU A 431 -23.01 10.76 14.40
CA LEU A 431 -24.45 10.81 14.23
C LEU A 431 -24.74 10.40 12.78
N ALA A 432 -25.71 9.54 12.57
CA ALA A 432 -26.16 9.17 11.23
C ALA A 432 -27.69 9.25 11.25
N ASN A 433 -28.21 10.33 10.69
CA ASN A 433 -29.64 10.53 10.49
C ASN A 433 -29.95 10.22 9.03
N ASN A 434 -30.89 9.33 8.80
CA ASN A 434 -31.31 8.93 7.47
C ASN A 434 -32.83 8.89 7.42
N THR A 435 -33.42 9.62 6.51
CA THR A 435 -34.86 9.58 6.22
C THR A 435 -35.02 9.06 4.80
N ASP A 436 -35.71 7.96 4.64
CA ASP A 436 -35.94 7.24 3.40
C ASP A 436 -37.44 7.13 3.11
N ASP A 437 -37.91 7.86 2.12
CA ASP A 437 -39.27 7.84 1.61
C ASP A 437 -39.34 6.88 0.44
N GLN A 438 -40.07 5.78 0.63
CA GLN A 438 -40.12 4.66 -0.32
C GLN A 438 -41.55 4.42 -0.80
N HIS A 439 -41.67 4.32 -2.12
CA HIS A 439 -42.89 3.85 -2.80
C HIS A 439 -42.56 2.50 -3.45
N ASN A 440 -43.18 1.45 -2.91
CA ASN A 440 -42.91 0.09 -3.34
C ASN A 440 -44.16 -0.55 -3.92
N GLN A 441 -43.98 -1.21 -5.06
CA GLN A 441 -44.97 -2.11 -5.63
C GLN A 441 -44.32 -3.48 -5.77
N ILE A 442 -44.93 -4.52 -5.18
CA ILE A 442 -44.42 -5.88 -5.18
C ILE A 442 -45.48 -6.88 -5.66
N GLY A 443 -45.16 -7.55 -6.77
CA GLY A 443 -45.97 -8.65 -7.28
C GLY A 443 -45.54 -9.98 -6.66
N TYR A 444 -46.47 -10.69 -6.05
CA TYR A 444 -46.26 -12.05 -5.52
C TYR A 444 -46.87 -13.06 -6.48
N TYR A 445 -46.14 -14.08 -6.78
CA TYR A 445 -46.58 -15.13 -7.72
C TYR A 445 -46.65 -16.47 -6.99
N ASP A 446 -47.65 -17.26 -7.36
CA ASP A 446 -47.74 -18.65 -6.91
C ASP A 446 -46.59 -19.47 -7.50
N GLN A 447 -45.98 -20.32 -6.68
CA GLN A 447 -44.77 -21.04 -7.03
C GLN A 447 -44.99 -22.14 -8.10
N GLU A 448 -46.18 -22.71 -8.18
CA GLU A 448 -46.45 -23.83 -9.10
C GLU A 448 -47.04 -23.33 -10.42
N SER A 449 -47.97 -22.36 -10.35
CA SER A 449 -48.69 -21.83 -11.50
C SER A 449 -48.05 -20.63 -12.16
N GLU A 450 -47.08 -19.97 -11.47
CA GLU A 450 -46.48 -18.70 -11.89
C GLU A 450 -47.51 -17.57 -12.12
N ILE A 451 -48.73 -17.71 -11.60
CA ILE A 451 -49.78 -16.68 -11.69
C ILE A 451 -49.59 -15.63 -10.61
N LEU A 452 -49.78 -14.36 -10.97
CA LEU A 452 -49.76 -13.25 -10.02
C LEU A 452 -50.92 -13.43 -9.01
N VAL A 453 -50.54 -13.72 -7.78
CA VAL A 453 -51.52 -13.95 -6.70
C VAL A 453 -51.91 -12.64 -6.02
N LYS A 454 -50.94 -11.71 -5.92
CA LYS A 454 -51.14 -10.46 -5.21
C LYS A 454 -50.22 -9.38 -5.77
N ASP A 455 -50.78 -8.22 -6.07
CA ASP A 455 -50.06 -6.97 -6.26
C ASP A 455 -50.22 -6.12 -4.97
N SER A 456 -49.10 -5.79 -4.34
CA SER A 456 -49.09 -5.07 -3.07
C SER A 456 -48.35 -3.78 -3.20
N ILE A 457 -49.01 -2.66 -2.94
CA ILE A 457 -48.42 -1.33 -2.84
C ILE A 457 -48.11 -1.08 -1.37
N ARG A 458 -46.90 -0.68 -1.08
CA ARG A 458 -46.46 -0.30 0.26
C ARG A 458 -45.62 0.95 0.20
N ASN A 459 -46.18 2.04 0.61
CA ASN A 459 -45.48 3.31 0.73
C ASN A 459 -45.08 3.47 2.20
N GLN A 460 -43.80 3.75 2.43
CA GLN A 460 -43.26 3.84 3.79
C GLN A 460 -42.24 4.94 3.93
N LEU A 461 -42.25 5.58 5.10
CA LEU A 461 -41.24 6.50 5.54
C LEU A 461 -40.41 5.83 6.63
N VAL A 462 -39.10 5.66 6.37
CA VAL A 462 -38.17 5.05 7.34
C VAL A 462 -37.22 6.13 7.85
N ASP A 463 -37.38 6.52 9.10
CA ASP A 463 -36.48 7.47 9.78
C ASP A 463 -35.51 6.70 10.70
N THR A 464 -34.25 6.82 10.44
CA THR A 464 -33.19 6.16 11.22
C THR A 464 -32.29 7.22 11.83
N ARG A 465 -32.14 7.19 13.16
CA ARG A 465 -31.26 8.09 13.91
C ARG A 465 -30.29 7.27 14.74
N ASN A 466 -29.05 7.19 14.26
CA ASN A 466 -27.98 6.46 14.91
C ASN A 466 -27.02 7.42 15.59
N ARG A 467 -26.73 7.17 16.85
CA ARG A 467 -25.65 7.84 17.57
C ARG A 467 -24.67 6.79 18.07
N ASN A 468 -23.41 6.94 17.69
CA ASN A 468 -22.32 6.12 18.20
C ASN A 468 -21.32 6.99 18.96
N LEU A 469 -20.96 6.58 20.18
CA LEU A 469 -19.91 7.20 21.00
C LEU A 469 -18.84 6.15 21.25
N THR A 470 -17.60 6.47 20.87
CA THR A 470 -16.44 5.64 21.17
C THR A 470 -15.48 6.37 22.09
N ILE A 471 -14.98 5.70 23.11
CA ILE A 471 -13.92 6.19 23.98
C ILE A 471 -12.89 5.08 24.09
N ASN A 472 -11.63 5.41 23.82
CA ASN A 472 -10.53 4.47 23.98
C ASN A 472 -9.39 5.16 24.75
N SER A 473 -8.94 4.56 25.85
CA SER A 473 -7.84 5.04 26.67
C SER A 473 -6.78 3.97 26.78
N ILE A 474 -5.54 4.30 26.43
CA ILE A 474 -4.40 3.37 26.50
C ILE A 474 -3.33 4.00 27.37
N VAL A 475 -2.98 3.36 28.48
CA VAL A 475 -1.85 3.70 29.32
C VAL A 475 -0.78 2.61 29.12
N SER A 476 0.44 3.02 28.79
CA SER A 476 1.56 2.10 28.63
C SER A 476 2.74 2.56 29.45
N PHE A 477 3.29 1.66 30.24
CA PHE A 477 4.50 1.88 31.00
C PHE A 477 5.59 0.91 30.53
N SER A 478 6.78 1.42 30.31
CA SER A 478 7.93 0.63 29.86
C SER A 478 9.04 0.73 30.90
N GLU A 479 9.45 -0.40 31.45
CA GLU A 479 10.56 -0.54 32.37
C GLU A 479 11.74 -1.23 31.70
N PRO A 480 12.92 -0.57 31.63
CA PRO A 480 14.13 -1.21 31.14
C PRO A 480 14.66 -2.25 32.11
N LEU A 481 15.00 -3.43 31.60
CA LEU A 481 15.56 -4.56 32.33
C LEU A 481 17.07 -4.62 32.13
N GLY A 482 17.83 -4.67 33.24
CA GLY A 482 19.29 -4.71 33.21
C GLY A 482 19.96 -3.39 32.79
N ASN A 483 21.28 -3.44 32.56
CA ASN A 483 22.06 -2.29 32.11
C ASN A 483 21.86 -2.05 30.61
N GLN A 484 21.30 -0.89 30.25
CA GLN A 484 21.00 -0.54 28.86
C GLN A 484 22.22 0.01 28.10
N ALA A 485 23.28 0.39 28.79
CA ALA A 485 24.47 0.97 28.18
C ALA A 485 25.41 -0.11 27.57
N ASP A 486 25.52 -1.25 28.23
CA ASP A 486 26.52 -2.30 27.89
C ASP A 486 25.88 -3.51 27.18
N SER A 487 24.57 -3.48 26.89
CA SER A 487 23.86 -4.63 26.36
C SER A 487 23.78 -4.61 24.84
N LEU A 488 24.20 -5.71 24.20
CA LEU A 488 23.99 -5.96 22.77
C LEU A 488 22.51 -6.00 22.40
N ALA A 489 21.64 -6.28 23.38
CA ALA A 489 20.20 -6.27 23.24
C ALA A 489 19.55 -5.49 24.40
N LYS A 490 18.84 -4.42 24.09
CA LYS A 490 18.05 -3.65 25.06
C LYS A 490 16.76 -4.39 25.39
N LYS A 491 16.52 -4.69 26.66
CA LYS A 491 15.38 -5.48 27.15
C LYS A 491 14.43 -4.61 27.95
N TYR A 492 13.14 -4.83 27.79
CA TYR A 492 12.08 -4.03 28.45
C TYR A 492 10.93 -4.95 28.87
N LEU A 493 10.29 -4.56 29.96
CA LEU A 493 8.95 -5.04 30.33
C LEU A 493 7.97 -3.91 30.09
N ASP A 494 7.03 -4.14 29.16
CA ASP A 494 6.02 -3.17 28.82
C ASP A 494 4.66 -3.64 29.39
N VAL A 495 4.06 -2.84 30.29
CA VAL A 495 2.72 -3.05 30.82
C VAL A 495 1.78 -2.10 30.15
N THR A 496 0.67 -2.59 29.63
CA THR A 496 -0.33 -1.78 28.90
C THR A 496 -1.71 -2.06 29.49
N TYR A 497 -2.42 -1.01 29.85
CA TYR A 497 -3.83 -1.06 30.14
C TYR A 497 -4.61 -0.30 29.07
N GLU A 498 -5.63 -0.93 28.51
CA GLU A 498 -6.55 -0.34 27.54
C GLU A 498 -7.98 -0.45 28.08
N PHE A 499 -8.68 0.67 28.04
CA PHE A 499 -10.12 0.76 28.25
C PHE A 499 -10.77 1.18 26.95
N SER A 500 -11.81 0.48 26.52
CA SER A 500 -12.57 0.79 25.32
C SER A 500 -14.07 0.74 25.64
N LEU A 501 -14.77 1.81 25.30
CA LEU A 501 -16.24 1.92 25.36
C LEU A 501 -16.74 2.22 23.95
N ASN A 502 -17.68 1.42 23.49
CA ASN A 502 -18.49 1.70 22.31
C ASN A 502 -19.97 1.72 22.74
N HIS A 503 -20.58 2.89 22.69
CA HIS A 503 -21.99 3.07 23.03
C HIS A 503 -22.76 3.49 21.79
N THR A 504 -23.77 2.71 21.43
CA THR A 504 -24.62 2.95 20.27
C THR A 504 -26.05 3.13 20.73
N ARG A 505 -26.70 4.19 20.28
CA ARG A 505 -28.12 4.39 20.36
C ARG A 505 -28.70 4.49 18.97
N ASN A 506 -29.65 3.67 18.65
CA ASN A 506 -30.35 3.64 17.37
C ASN A 506 -31.84 3.79 17.58
N ASN A 507 -32.43 4.68 16.81
CA ASN A 507 -33.86 4.83 16.65
C ASN A 507 -34.18 4.53 15.17
N LEU A 508 -34.91 3.44 14.94
CA LEU A 508 -35.49 3.08 13.65
C LEU A 508 -37.00 3.28 13.79
N GLU A 509 -37.58 4.21 13.06
CA GLU A 509 -38.99 4.49 13.02
C GLU A 509 -39.52 4.29 11.61
N THR A 510 -40.45 3.37 11.45
CA THR A 510 -41.09 3.06 10.17
C THR A 510 -42.56 3.46 10.25
N SER A 511 -42.96 4.32 9.36
CA SER A 511 -44.36 4.75 9.17
C SER A 511 -44.82 4.32 7.78
N VAL A 512 -46.06 3.89 7.67
CA VAL A 512 -46.69 3.46 6.42
C VAL A 512 -47.82 4.45 6.06
N PHE A 513 -47.93 4.75 4.78
CA PHE A 513 -49.05 5.55 4.27
C PHE A 513 -50.23 4.63 4.04
N ASP A 514 -51.37 5.01 4.57
CA ASP A 514 -52.65 4.31 4.32
C ASP A 514 -53.26 4.71 2.96
N SER A 515 -54.40 4.16 2.62
CA SER A 515 -55.07 4.44 1.35
C SER A 515 -55.59 5.89 1.21
N MET A 516 -55.70 6.63 2.30
CA MET A 516 -56.08 8.04 2.33
C MET A 516 -54.84 8.97 2.32
N GLY A 517 -53.64 8.42 2.39
CA GLY A 517 -52.40 9.17 2.45
C GLY A 517 -51.96 9.58 3.85
N ASP A 518 -52.66 9.13 4.89
CA ASP A 518 -52.30 9.41 6.27
C ASP A 518 -51.11 8.57 6.71
N ILE A 519 -50.18 9.19 7.42
CA ILE A 519 -48.95 8.55 7.89
C ILE A 519 -49.21 7.87 9.23
N ARG A 520 -49.02 6.55 9.26
CA ARG A 520 -49.19 5.75 10.47
C ARG A 520 -47.90 5.02 10.85
N ARG A 521 -47.40 5.29 12.04
CA ARG A 521 -46.23 4.56 12.59
C ARG A 521 -46.62 3.09 12.81
N VAL A 522 -45.68 2.20 12.44
CA VAL A 522 -45.83 0.75 12.62
C VAL A 522 -44.87 0.29 13.70
N ASP A 523 -45.35 0.02 14.89
CA ASP A 523 -44.51 -0.31 16.05
C ASP A 523 -43.74 -1.62 15.87
N SER A 524 -44.33 -2.60 15.14
CA SER A 524 -43.63 -3.86 14.82
C SER A 524 -42.43 -3.70 13.88
N LEU A 525 -42.33 -2.58 13.17
CA LEU A 525 -41.26 -2.21 12.26
C LEU A 525 -40.38 -1.08 12.80
N SER A 526 -40.69 -0.63 14.01
CA SER A 526 -39.99 0.48 14.67
C SER A 526 -39.25 -0.02 15.90
N ASN A 527 -38.11 0.52 16.19
CA ASN A 527 -37.30 0.11 17.33
C ASN A 527 -36.41 1.21 17.86
N LEU A 528 -36.40 1.41 19.15
CA LEU A 528 -35.41 2.21 19.85
C LEU A 528 -34.54 1.27 20.69
N TYR A 529 -33.29 1.24 20.34
CA TYR A 529 -32.30 0.35 20.95
C TYR A 529 -31.08 1.13 21.43
N SER A 530 -30.55 0.74 22.57
CA SER A 530 -29.29 1.26 23.12
C SER A 530 -28.40 0.10 23.52
N SER A 531 -27.15 0.11 23.11
CA SER A 531 -26.17 -0.89 23.54
C SER A 531 -24.83 -0.25 23.92
N SER A 532 -24.15 -0.89 24.85
CA SER A 532 -22.80 -0.53 25.25
C SER A 532 -21.90 -1.77 25.22
N PHE A 533 -20.76 -1.65 24.58
CA PHE A 533 -19.70 -2.63 24.67
C PHE A 533 -18.51 -2.02 25.40
N ILE A 534 -18.20 -2.60 26.54
CA ILE A 534 -17.08 -2.20 27.38
C ILE A 534 -16.02 -3.30 27.31
N LYS A 535 -14.79 -2.93 27.01
CA LYS A 535 -13.65 -3.83 27.02
C LYS A 535 -12.53 -3.23 27.88
N HIS A 536 -12.02 -4.05 28.78
CA HIS A 536 -10.77 -3.80 29.46
C HIS A 536 -9.70 -4.74 28.90
N GLN A 537 -8.49 -4.28 28.78
CA GLN A 537 -7.37 -5.12 28.36
C GLN A 537 -6.15 -4.79 29.18
N LEU A 538 -5.67 -5.76 29.96
CA LEU A 538 -4.41 -5.67 30.66
C LEU A 538 -3.39 -6.57 29.96
N GLY A 539 -2.33 -5.97 29.42
CA GLY A 539 -1.29 -6.67 28.67
C GLY A 539 0.08 -6.54 29.33
N ILE A 540 0.83 -7.62 29.33
CA ILE A 540 2.22 -7.66 29.75
C ILE A 540 3.04 -8.15 28.56
N ASN A 541 4.09 -7.38 28.19
CA ASN A 541 4.92 -7.68 27.04
C ASN A 541 6.39 -7.64 27.43
N TYR A 542 7.12 -8.65 27.00
CA TYR A 542 8.57 -8.64 27.02
C TYR A 542 9.08 -8.19 25.65
N ARG A 543 9.88 -7.13 25.63
CA ARG A 543 10.45 -6.56 24.41
C ARG A 543 11.97 -6.62 24.46
N SER A 544 12.56 -7.15 23.39
CA SER A 544 14.01 -7.13 23.17
C SER A 544 14.34 -6.44 21.86
N THR A 545 15.28 -5.51 21.90
CA THR A 545 15.71 -4.75 20.72
C THR A 545 17.22 -4.91 20.55
N ALA A 546 17.62 -5.67 19.55
CA ALA A 546 19.01 -5.88 19.15
C ALA A 546 19.22 -5.44 17.70
N GLU A 547 20.46 -5.46 17.22
CA GLU A 547 20.77 -5.03 15.86
C GLU A 547 20.07 -5.89 14.80
N LYS A 548 20.10 -7.21 14.94
CA LYS A 548 19.58 -8.16 13.96
C LYS A 548 18.22 -8.75 14.32
N PHE A 549 17.88 -8.81 15.60
CA PHE A 549 16.67 -9.48 16.07
C PHE A 549 15.93 -8.63 17.08
N ASN A 550 14.75 -8.17 16.71
CA ASN A 550 13.86 -7.42 17.58
C ASN A 550 12.59 -8.22 17.78
N TYR A 551 12.11 -8.34 19.01
CA TYR A 551 10.86 -9.00 19.28
C TYR A 551 10.11 -8.42 20.46
N VAL A 552 8.78 -8.52 20.38
CA VAL A 552 7.83 -8.26 21.45
C VAL A 552 6.97 -9.50 21.56
N ILE A 553 6.96 -10.13 22.71
CA ILE A 553 6.10 -11.28 23.01
C ILE A 553 5.31 -10.93 24.26
N GLY A 554 4.01 -11.14 24.22
CA GLY A 554 3.18 -10.80 25.35
C GLY A 554 1.84 -11.50 25.34
N ILE A 555 1.13 -11.29 26.42
CA ILE A 555 -0.21 -11.82 26.64
C ILE A 555 -1.08 -10.72 27.24
N SER A 556 -2.35 -10.72 26.88
CA SER A 556 -3.30 -9.79 27.47
C SER A 556 -4.59 -10.52 27.90
N ALA A 557 -5.11 -10.11 29.03
CA ALA A 557 -6.46 -10.48 29.51
C ALA A 557 -7.46 -9.44 29.02
N GLN A 558 -8.54 -9.88 28.42
CA GLN A 558 -9.56 -9.03 27.77
C GLN A 558 -10.96 -9.35 28.31
N PRO A 559 -11.30 -8.97 29.56
CA PRO A 559 -12.69 -8.97 29.98
C PRO A 559 -13.51 -7.97 29.18
N ASN A 560 -14.70 -8.39 28.76
CA ASN A 560 -15.61 -7.53 28.00
C ASN A 560 -17.05 -7.73 28.47
N LEU A 561 -17.85 -6.69 28.26
CA LEU A 561 -19.25 -6.68 28.64
C LEU A 561 -20.07 -6.02 27.54
N LEU A 562 -21.01 -6.74 26.97
CA LEU A 562 -22.05 -6.23 26.09
C LEU A 562 -23.34 -6.06 26.89
N THR A 563 -23.86 -4.86 26.95
CA THR A 563 -25.19 -4.55 27.51
C THR A 563 -26.07 -3.92 26.45
N GLY A 564 -27.36 -4.20 26.48
CA GLY A 564 -28.33 -3.62 25.56
C GLY A 564 -29.70 -3.56 26.15
N ALA A 565 -30.50 -2.59 25.72
CA ALA A 565 -31.89 -2.42 26.14
C ALA A 565 -32.72 -1.95 24.93
N TYR A 566 -33.93 -2.46 24.84
CA TYR A 566 -34.93 -2.04 23.87
C TYR A 566 -35.98 -1.21 24.61
N GLU A 567 -36.38 -0.07 24.03
CA GLU A 567 -37.49 0.69 24.61
C GLU A 567 -38.79 -0.08 24.48
N GLY A 568 -39.55 -0.10 25.54
CA GLY A 568 -40.84 -0.83 25.61
C GLY A 568 -40.72 -2.34 25.84
N ARG A 569 -39.50 -2.88 26.06
CA ARG A 569 -39.26 -4.28 26.44
C ARG A 569 -38.55 -4.38 27.77
N THR A 570 -38.92 -5.36 28.56
CA THR A 570 -38.30 -5.65 29.87
C THR A 570 -36.97 -6.39 29.73
N ASP A 571 -36.77 -7.08 28.62
CA ASP A 571 -35.58 -7.90 28.38
C ASP A 571 -34.35 -7.04 28.10
N LYS A 572 -33.34 -7.19 28.97
CA LYS A 572 -32.06 -6.53 28.81
C LYS A 572 -31.02 -7.54 28.36
N ILE A 573 -30.22 -7.16 27.39
CA ILE A 573 -29.06 -7.93 26.99
C ILE A 573 -27.95 -7.66 28.00
N HIS A 574 -27.38 -8.74 28.57
CA HIS A 574 -26.21 -8.68 29.43
C HIS A 574 -25.33 -9.88 29.12
N ARG A 575 -24.22 -9.64 28.41
CA ARG A 575 -23.29 -10.69 27.99
C ARG A 575 -21.86 -10.32 28.42
N ALA A 576 -21.36 -11.05 29.40
CA ALA A 576 -19.95 -10.97 29.81
C ALA A 576 -19.11 -11.95 28.99
N GLY A 577 -17.93 -11.53 28.60
CA GLY A 577 -16.95 -12.34 27.90
C GLY A 577 -15.56 -12.15 28.48
N PHE A 578 -14.72 -13.16 28.34
CA PHE A 578 -13.32 -13.09 28.72
C PHE A 578 -12.48 -13.80 27.68
N ASN A 579 -11.47 -13.11 27.17
CA ASN A 579 -10.51 -13.67 26.22
C ASN A 579 -9.09 -13.48 26.71
N ILE A 580 -8.25 -14.46 26.44
CA ILE A 580 -6.80 -14.34 26.58
C ILE A 580 -6.24 -14.16 25.19
N ALA A 581 -5.55 -13.05 24.96
CA ALA A 581 -5.02 -12.69 23.66
C ALA A 581 -3.48 -12.65 23.71
N PRO A 582 -2.81 -13.68 23.20
CA PRO A 582 -1.36 -13.61 22.98
C PRO A 582 -1.07 -12.64 21.83
N GLN A 583 0.11 -12.00 21.90
CA GLN A 583 0.63 -11.16 20.83
C GLN A 583 2.11 -11.42 20.63
N ALA A 584 2.55 -11.38 19.39
CA ALA A 584 3.94 -11.50 19.01
C ALA A 584 4.27 -10.56 17.85
N ASN A 585 5.37 -9.87 17.97
CA ASN A 585 5.94 -9.05 16.91
C ASN A 585 7.43 -9.37 16.82
N LEU A 586 7.85 -10.00 15.73
CA LEU A 586 9.22 -10.45 15.53
C LEU A 586 9.75 -9.77 14.27
N THR A 587 10.94 -9.19 14.36
CA THR A 587 11.67 -8.64 13.23
C THR A 587 13.07 -9.22 13.22
N PHE A 588 13.39 -9.98 12.19
CA PHE A 588 14.70 -10.56 11.98
C PHE A 588 15.34 -9.93 10.75
N SER A 589 16.48 -9.28 10.94
CA SER A 589 17.26 -8.62 9.87
C SER A 589 18.68 -9.15 9.89
N PRO A 590 18.95 -10.34 9.31
CA PRO A 590 20.29 -10.93 9.28
C PRO A 590 21.31 -10.01 8.60
N SER A 591 20.84 -9.20 7.68
CA SER A 591 21.58 -8.12 7.02
C SER A 591 20.66 -6.95 6.71
N ARG A 592 21.20 -5.77 6.40
CA ARG A 592 20.39 -4.62 5.96
C ARG A 592 19.59 -4.90 4.69
N LYS A 593 19.98 -5.91 3.91
CA LYS A 593 19.31 -6.30 2.65
C LYS A 593 18.11 -7.20 2.88
N ASN A 594 18.10 -7.99 3.95
CA ASN A 594 17.08 -9.00 4.24
C ASN A 594 16.35 -8.66 5.53
N MET A 595 15.03 -8.68 5.48
CA MET A 595 14.18 -8.47 6.65
C MET A 595 13.00 -9.43 6.60
N VAL A 596 12.77 -10.11 7.71
CA VAL A 596 11.58 -10.93 7.97
C VAL A 596 10.85 -10.30 9.14
N THR A 597 9.54 -10.08 8.99
CA THR A 597 8.67 -9.62 10.08
C THR A 597 7.51 -10.57 10.25
N LEU A 598 7.21 -10.92 11.49
CA LEU A 598 6.06 -11.71 11.87
C LEU A 598 5.26 -10.92 12.90
N TYR A 599 3.98 -10.75 12.64
CA TYR A 599 3.02 -10.12 13.55
C TYR A 599 1.88 -11.08 13.82
N TYR A 600 1.61 -11.32 15.07
CA TYR A 600 0.45 -12.06 15.51
C TYR A 600 -0.29 -11.27 16.58
N ASN A 601 -1.60 -11.16 16.44
CA ASN A 601 -2.45 -10.58 17.45
C ASN A 601 -3.84 -11.22 17.46
N GLY A 602 -4.44 -11.27 18.65
CA GLY A 602 -5.81 -11.65 18.87
C GLY A 602 -6.65 -10.47 19.36
N ASN A 603 -7.86 -10.33 18.84
CA ASN A 603 -8.81 -9.30 19.32
C ASN A 603 -10.26 -9.73 19.21
N SER A 604 -11.10 -9.21 20.12
CA SER A 604 -12.53 -9.41 20.10
C SER A 604 -13.21 -8.47 19.10
N ILE A 605 -14.20 -8.98 18.37
CA ILE A 605 -15.04 -8.25 17.41
C ILE A 605 -16.48 -8.35 17.89
N THR A 606 -17.12 -7.22 18.11
CA THR A 606 -18.54 -7.16 18.48
C THR A 606 -19.44 -7.28 17.27
N PRO A 607 -20.63 -7.93 17.41
CA PRO A 607 -21.68 -7.80 16.43
C PRO A 607 -22.08 -6.33 16.24
N ASN A 608 -22.42 -5.96 15.02
CA ASN A 608 -22.94 -4.62 14.74
C ASN A 608 -24.43 -4.51 15.15
N PHE A 609 -24.92 -3.28 15.16
CA PHE A 609 -26.29 -3.03 15.58
C PHE A 609 -27.33 -3.79 14.76
N ASN A 610 -27.24 -3.77 13.42
CA ASN A 610 -28.21 -4.44 12.55
C ASN A 610 -28.24 -5.95 12.76
N GLN A 611 -27.10 -6.54 13.16
CA GLN A 611 -27.02 -7.98 13.50
C GLN A 611 -27.68 -8.32 14.84
N LEU A 612 -27.78 -7.35 15.75
CA LEU A 612 -28.39 -7.54 17.07
C LEU A 612 -29.87 -7.14 17.12
N GLN A 613 -30.35 -6.34 16.17
CA GLN A 613 -31.70 -5.76 16.18
C GLN A 613 -32.75 -6.82 15.87
N PRO A 614 -33.67 -7.19 16.83
CA PRO A 614 -34.66 -8.24 16.60
C PRO A 614 -35.91 -7.74 15.86
N VAL A 615 -35.86 -6.56 15.28
CA VAL A 615 -36.94 -5.95 14.49
C VAL A 615 -36.63 -6.10 13.02
N ALA A 616 -37.65 -6.43 12.23
CA ALA A 616 -37.51 -6.60 10.79
C ALA A 616 -37.16 -5.30 10.06
N ASP A 617 -36.03 -5.29 9.41
CA ASP A 617 -35.68 -4.23 8.44
C ASP A 617 -36.31 -4.58 7.10
N THR A 618 -37.35 -3.85 6.75
CA THR A 618 -38.15 -4.05 5.54
C THR A 618 -37.85 -3.01 4.44
N ARG A 619 -36.73 -2.33 4.50
CA ARG A 619 -36.29 -1.40 3.42
C ARG A 619 -36.11 -2.15 2.10
N ASN A 620 -35.73 -3.40 2.13
CA ASN A 620 -35.81 -4.31 0.99
C ASN A 620 -36.88 -5.39 1.25
N LEU A 621 -37.99 -5.32 0.56
CA LEU A 621 -39.10 -6.23 0.74
C LEU A 621 -38.85 -7.63 0.17
N GLN A 622 -37.90 -7.78 -0.73
CA GLN A 622 -37.52 -9.09 -1.28
C GLN A 622 -36.57 -9.87 -0.36
N ASN A 623 -35.88 -9.17 0.54
CA ASN A 623 -34.99 -9.78 1.54
C ASN A 623 -35.08 -8.99 2.86
N VAL A 624 -35.96 -9.41 3.72
CA VAL A 624 -36.13 -8.84 5.06
C VAL A 624 -34.99 -9.27 5.97
N VAL A 625 -34.41 -8.34 6.71
CA VAL A 625 -33.32 -8.64 7.64
C VAL A 625 -33.78 -8.58 9.07
N ILE A 626 -33.54 -9.63 9.84
CA ILE A 626 -33.86 -9.71 11.28
C ILE A 626 -32.60 -10.04 12.05
N GLY A 627 -32.15 -9.15 12.94
CA GLY A 627 -31.03 -9.39 13.81
C GLY A 627 -31.29 -10.39 14.92
N ASN A 628 -30.23 -10.83 15.58
CA ASN A 628 -30.29 -11.77 16.69
C ASN A 628 -29.62 -11.15 17.94
N PRO A 629 -30.35 -10.84 19.00
CA PRO A 629 -29.81 -10.26 20.23
C PRO A 629 -28.92 -11.23 21.03
N ASP A 630 -28.98 -12.54 20.75
CA ASP A 630 -28.19 -13.56 21.44
C ASP A 630 -26.78 -13.76 20.87
N LEU A 631 -26.40 -12.97 19.87
CA LEU A 631 -25.06 -13.05 19.26
C LEU A 631 -23.95 -12.73 20.28
N LYS A 632 -22.91 -13.53 20.22
CA LYS A 632 -21.69 -13.38 21.02
C LYS A 632 -20.64 -12.60 20.24
N ALA A 633 -19.73 -11.95 20.95
CA ALA A 633 -18.55 -11.36 20.32
C ALA A 633 -17.68 -12.45 19.69
N ALA A 634 -17.21 -12.17 18.48
CA ALA A 634 -16.25 -13.03 17.80
C ALA A 634 -14.83 -12.75 18.30
N PHE A 635 -13.92 -13.71 18.13
CA PHE A 635 -12.50 -13.53 18.39
C PHE A 635 -11.69 -13.80 17.13
N ASN A 636 -10.93 -12.81 16.70
CA ASN A 636 -10.11 -12.88 15.50
C ASN A 636 -8.62 -13.10 15.85
N HIS A 637 -8.05 -14.16 15.30
CA HIS A 637 -6.62 -14.42 15.28
C HIS A 637 -6.04 -13.95 13.95
N SER A 638 -5.09 -13.03 13.99
CA SER A 638 -4.43 -12.50 12.78
C SER A 638 -2.94 -12.75 12.82
N LEU A 639 -2.42 -13.41 11.79
CA LEU A 639 -1.01 -13.68 11.58
C LEU A 639 -0.57 -12.99 10.28
N ASN A 640 0.49 -12.17 10.36
CA ASN A 640 1.10 -11.54 9.19
C ASN A 640 2.58 -11.87 9.15
N LEU A 641 3.05 -12.42 8.05
CA LEU A 641 4.45 -12.69 7.76
C LEU A 641 4.86 -11.87 6.54
N ASN A 642 5.96 -11.13 6.63
CA ASN A 642 6.50 -10.41 5.49
C ASN A 642 8.00 -10.68 5.37
N TYR A 643 8.45 -10.96 4.17
CA TYR A 643 9.85 -11.04 3.78
C TYR A 643 10.17 -9.97 2.76
N ARG A 644 11.30 -9.28 2.95
CA ARG A 644 11.83 -8.29 2.01
C ARG A 644 13.32 -8.53 1.77
N HIS A 645 13.70 -8.57 0.50
CA HIS A 645 15.09 -8.51 0.05
C HIS A 645 15.30 -7.33 -0.88
N VAL A 646 16.35 -6.53 -0.67
CA VAL A 646 16.70 -5.41 -1.55
C VAL A 646 18.17 -5.52 -1.98
N ASN A 647 18.39 -5.54 -3.27
CA ASN A 647 19.74 -5.47 -3.86
C ASN A 647 20.15 -4.00 -4.01
N THR A 648 21.05 -3.53 -3.17
CA THR A 648 21.50 -2.13 -3.17
C THR A 648 22.28 -1.69 -4.41
N LYS A 649 22.84 -2.63 -5.18
CA LYS A 649 23.60 -2.33 -6.40
C LYS A 649 22.69 -2.09 -7.60
N SER A 650 21.74 -3.00 -7.82
CA SER A 650 20.78 -2.88 -8.92
C SER A 650 19.53 -2.06 -8.52
N GLY A 651 19.15 -2.05 -7.25
CA GLY A 651 17.88 -1.55 -6.74
C GLY A 651 16.77 -2.62 -6.78
N GLY A 652 17.07 -3.84 -7.26
CA GLY A 652 16.08 -4.91 -7.36
C GLY A 652 15.52 -5.31 -6.00
N THR A 653 14.23 -5.63 -5.96
CA THR A 653 13.51 -5.93 -4.71
C THR A 653 12.71 -7.22 -4.85
N ILE A 654 12.75 -8.07 -3.85
CA ILE A 654 11.87 -9.24 -3.70
C ILE A 654 11.08 -9.07 -2.42
N MET A 655 9.78 -9.29 -2.49
CA MET A 655 8.88 -9.21 -1.36
C MET A 655 7.90 -10.37 -1.42
N VAL A 656 7.64 -10.92 -0.24
CA VAL A 656 6.59 -11.94 -0.05
C VAL A 656 5.87 -11.58 1.24
N GLY A 657 4.56 -11.42 1.17
CA GLY A 657 3.69 -11.19 2.31
C GLY A 657 2.67 -12.33 2.43
N MET A 658 2.39 -12.78 3.63
CA MET A 658 1.35 -13.77 3.93
C MET A 658 0.53 -13.27 5.11
N ARG A 659 -0.79 -13.26 4.96
CA ARG A 659 -1.74 -12.92 6.02
C ARG A 659 -2.74 -14.03 6.19
N GLY A 660 -2.83 -14.57 7.40
CA GLY A 660 -3.84 -15.53 7.81
C GLY A 660 -4.76 -14.91 8.87
N ASN A 661 -6.06 -15.09 8.73
CA ASN A 661 -7.05 -14.74 9.75
C ASN A 661 -7.91 -15.98 10.04
N LEU A 662 -8.14 -16.25 11.33
CA LEU A 662 -9.05 -17.27 11.82
C LEU A 662 -10.01 -16.60 12.79
N ILE A 663 -11.32 -16.77 12.58
CA ILE A 663 -12.34 -16.13 13.39
C ILE A 663 -13.15 -17.19 14.13
N GLN A 664 -13.11 -17.13 15.43
CA GLN A 664 -13.94 -17.93 16.33
C GLN A 664 -15.23 -17.18 16.65
N ASN A 665 -16.36 -17.88 16.73
CA ASN A 665 -17.69 -17.31 16.98
C ASN A 665 -18.05 -16.19 15.98
N GLN A 666 -17.65 -16.31 14.72
CA GLN A 666 -17.99 -15.32 13.70
C GLN A 666 -19.51 -15.22 13.54
N VAL A 667 -20.01 -14.00 13.45
CA VAL A 667 -21.39 -13.75 13.06
C VAL A 667 -21.53 -13.96 11.56
N VAL A 668 -22.42 -14.87 11.18
CA VAL A 668 -22.69 -15.22 9.79
C VAL A 668 -24.19 -15.12 9.50
N SER A 669 -24.54 -14.93 8.23
CA SER A 669 -25.91 -14.91 7.77
C SER A 669 -26.48 -16.32 7.65
N ASN A 670 -27.77 -16.45 7.99
CA ASN A 670 -28.63 -17.57 7.67
C ASN A 670 -29.79 -17.05 6.83
N THR A 671 -29.82 -17.42 5.56
CA THR A 671 -30.90 -17.04 4.64
C THR A 671 -32.01 -18.07 4.77
N VAL A 672 -33.18 -17.64 5.24
CA VAL A 672 -34.35 -18.51 5.50
C VAL A 672 -35.44 -18.20 4.48
N LEU A 673 -36.05 -19.25 3.94
CA LEU A 673 -37.18 -19.14 3.06
C LEU A 673 -38.47 -19.37 3.87
N ILE A 674 -39.36 -18.40 3.86
CA ILE A 674 -40.64 -18.43 4.63
C ILE A 674 -41.76 -18.46 3.60
N ARG A 675 -42.63 -19.48 3.70
CA ARG A 675 -43.91 -19.49 2.99
C ARG A 675 -44.89 -18.51 3.65
N ASP A 676 -45.51 -17.71 2.85
CA ASP A 676 -46.58 -16.82 3.29
C ASP A 676 -47.97 -17.47 3.08
N THR A 677 -49.00 -16.77 3.52
CA THR A 677 -50.40 -17.22 3.38
C THR A 677 -50.89 -17.29 1.95
N LEU A 678 -50.11 -16.80 0.99
CA LEU A 678 -50.42 -16.77 -0.44
C LEU A 678 -49.65 -17.86 -1.23
N ASN A 679 -49.06 -18.84 -0.54
CA ASN A 679 -48.20 -19.88 -1.12
C ASN A 679 -46.98 -19.29 -1.85
N SER A 680 -46.63 -18.05 -1.56
CA SER A 680 -45.42 -17.38 -2.06
C SER A 680 -44.29 -17.59 -1.05
N LEU A 681 -43.04 -17.61 -1.53
CA LEU A 681 -41.83 -17.64 -0.70
C LEU A 681 -41.25 -16.23 -0.53
N LYS A 682 -40.87 -15.91 0.72
CA LYS A 682 -40.14 -14.68 1.06
C LYS A 682 -38.74 -15.05 1.56
N GLN A 683 -37.77 -14.30 1.19
CA GLN A 683 -36.42 -14.46 1.73
C GLN A 683 -36.26 -13.62 2.98
N GLU A 684 -35.70 -14.21 4.02
CA GLU A 684 -35.36 -13.55 5.26
C GLU A 684 -33.93 -13.86 5.65
N THR A 685 -33.18 -12.84 6.02
CA THR A 685 -31.80 -12.98 6.52
C THR A 685 -31.77 -12.86 8.03
N ARG A 686 -31.26 -13.88 8.70
CA ARG A 686 -31.00 -13.96 10.13
C ARG A 686 -29.53 -14.10 10.40
N TYR A 687 -29.10 -13.93 11.66
CA TYR A 687 -27.69 -14.05 12.06
C TYR A 687 -27.51 -15.07 13.17
N LEU A 688 -26.38 -15.76 13.13
CA LEU A 688 -25.93 -16.69 14.16
C LEU A 688 -24.39 -16.67 14.27
N ASN A 689 -23.85 -17.22 15.36
CA ASN A 689 -22.42 -17.40 15.51
C ASN A 689 -21.98 -18.78 15.02
N THR A 690 -20.86 -18.81 14.30
CA THR A 690 -20.19 -20.05 13.90
C THR A 690 -18.68 -19.92 14.02
N SER A 691 -17.97 -21.05 14.06
CA SER A 691 -16.50 -21.10 14.08
C SER A 691 -16.00 -21.93 12.91
N GLY A 692 -14.75 -21.72 12.50
CA GLY A 692 -14.16 -22.44 11.37
C GLY A 692 -13.92 -21.54 10.14
N ASN A 693 -14.31 -20.27 10.21
CA ASN A 693 -14.04 -19.31 9.16
C ASN A 693 -12.57 -18.87 9.19
N TYR A 694 -11.87 -19.00 8.07
CA TYR A 694 -10.52 -18.50 7.95
C TYR A 694 -10.22 -18.00 6.54
N THR A 695 -9.25 -17.11 6.45
CA THR A 695 -8.74 -16.58 5.21
C THR A 695 -7.22 -16.64 5.19
N LEU A 696 -6.65 -16.97 4.04
CA LEU A 696 -5.22 -16.96 3.79
C LEU A 696 -4.96 -16.13 2.55
N ASN A 697 -4.17 -15.06 2.68
CA ASN A 697 -3.78 -14.20 1.58
C ASN A 697 -2.26 -14.14 1.50
N THR A 698 -1.72 -14.43 0.33
CA THR A 698 -0.30 -14.30 0.04
C THR A 698 -0.13 -13.31 -1.10
N ASN A 699 0.81 -12.41 -0.98
CA ASN A 699 1.21 -11.51 -2.05
C ASN A 699 2.72 -11.60 -2.28
N TYR A 700 3.14 -11.44 -3.52
CA TYR A 700 4.54 -11.40 -3.88
C TYR A 700 4.81 -10.33 -4.93
N MET A 701 6.02 -9.79 -4.88
CA MET A 701 6.53 -8.85 -5.86
C MET A 701 8.03 -9.07 -6.06
N TRP A 702 8.42 -9.17 -7.31
CA TRP A 702 9.81 -9.18 -7.73
C TRP A 702 10.02 -8.06 -8.74
N SER A 703 10.81 -7.06 -8.37
CA SER A 703 11.17 -5.93 -9.20
C SER A 703 12.64 -6.01 -9.59
N LEU A 704 12.91 -6.05 -10.89
CA LEU A 704 14.24 -6.25 -11.45
C LEU A 704 14.61 -5.09 -12.40
N PRO A 705 15.29 -4.05 -11.93
CA PRO A 705 15.87 -3.02 -12.81
C PRO A 705 17.11 -3.54 -13.52
N PHE A 706 17.22 -3.22 -14.82
CA PHE A 706 18.36 -3.61 -15.67
C PHE A 706 18.69 -2.53 -16.71
N GLY A 707 19.73 -2.75 -17.52
CA GLY A 707 20.15 -1.82 -18.58
C GLY A 707 20.47 -0.41 -18.06
N GLY A 708 21.21 -0.30 -16.95
CA GLY A 708 21.48 0.99 -16.31
C GLY A 708 20.23 1.66 -15.74
N LYS A 709 19.22 0.89 -15.30
CA LYS A 709 17.91 1.30 -14.79
C LYS A 709 17.00 1.97 -15.81
N LYS A 710 17.32 1.84 -17.08
CA LYS A 710 16.44 2.29 -18.18
C LYS A 710 15.23 1.38 -18.33
N TYR A 711 15.33 0.16 -17.82
CA TYR A 711 14.29 -0.86 -17.86
C TYR A 711 14.03 -1.41 -16.46
N ASN A 712 12.79 -1.76 -16.19
CA ASN A 712 12.41 -2.48 -15.00
C ASN A 712 11.37 -3.55 -15.37
N LEU A 713 11.61 -4.78 -14.92
CA LEU A 713 10.66 -5.89 -15.00
C LEU A 713 10.08 -6.11 -13.62
N ASP A 714 8.76 -6.07 -13.51
CA ASP A 714 8.04 -6.37 -12.28
C ASP A 714 7.18 -7.62 -12.50
N VAL A 715 7.35 -8.60 -11.64
CA VAL A 715 6.48 -9.77 -11.54
C VAL A 715 5.81 -9.70 -10.18
N LYS A 716 4.48 -9.66 -10.16
CA LYS A 716 3.72 -9.52 -8.94
C LYS A 716 2.45 -10.36 -8.96
N GLY A 717 1.96 -10.70 -7.79
CA GLY A 717 0.71 -11.41 -7.69
C GLY A 717 0.23 -11.57 -6.26
N SER A 718 -0.97 -12.11 -6.16
CA SER A 718 -1.56 -12.52 -4.90
C SER A 718 -2.34 -13.81 -5.08
N LEU A 719 -2.33 -14.63 -4.03
CA LEU A 719 -3.15 -15.83 -3.89
C LEU A 719 -3.98 -15.65 -2.61
N GLY A 720 -5.29 -15.65 -2.75
CA GLY A 720 -6.25 -15.63 -1.65
C GLY A 720 -7.02 -16.93 -1.58
N TYR A 721 -7.12 -17.50 -0.40
CA TYR A 721 -7.99 -18.63 -0.12
C TYR A 721 -8.92 -18.25 1.03
N ASP A 722 -10.22 -18.41 0.80
CA ASP A 722 -11.27 -18.13 1.76
C ASP A 722 -12.04 -19.41 2.08
N HIS A 723 -12.17 -19.74 3.35
CA HIS A 723 -13.02 -20.79 3.88
C HIS A 723 -14.09 -20.14 4.72
N ARG A 724 -15.30 -20.06 4.22
CA ARG A 724 -16.42 -19.33 4.84
C ARG A 724 -17.60 -20.22 5.04
N ILE A 725 -18.16 -20.17 6.24
CA ILE A 725 -19.38 -20.86 6.61
C ILE A 725 -20.50 -19.82 6.63
N SER A 726 -21.60 -20.11 5.98
CA SER A 726 -22.88 -19.42 6.04
C SER A 726 -23.98 -20.47 6.24
N PHE A 727 -25.21 -20.02 6.38
CA PHE A 727 -26.34 -20.95 6.52
C PHE A 727 -27.45 -20.58 5.54
N ALA A 728 -28.13 -21.59 5.03
CA ALA A 728 -29.36 -21.47 4.26
C ALA A 728 -30.38 -22.47 4.82
N ASP A 729 -31.52 -21.96 5.26
CA ASP A 729 -32.55 -22.72 5.96
C ASP A 729 -31.98 -23.60 7.11
N GLN A 730 -31.08 -23.04 7.91
CA GLN A 730 -30.36 -23.68 9.00
C GLN A 730 -29.37 -24.79 8.56
N GLN A 731 -29.25 -25.09 7.27
CA GLN A 731 -28.24 -25.98 6.73
C GLN A 731 -26.92 -25.21 6.51
N GLU A 732 -25.82 -25.84 6.91
CA GLU A 732 -24.49 -25.25 6.72
C GLU A 732 -24.14 -25.23 5.22
N ASN A 733 -23.78 -24.05 4.76
CA ASN A 733 -23.22 -23.82 3.44
C ASN A 733 -21.76 -23.41 3.55
N LEU A 734 -20.87 -24.31 3.22
CA LEU A 734 -19.44 -24.07 3.20
C LEU A 734 -19.04 -23.51 1.82
N SER A 735 -18.51 -22.31 1.79
CA SER A 735 -17.93 -21.67 0.62
C SER A 735 -16.41 -21.74 0.66
N LYS A 736 -15.81 -22.31 -0.37
CA LYS A 736 -14.36 -22.32 -0.60
C LYS A 736 -14.04 -21.41 -1.78
N GLY A 737 -13.41 -20.27 -1.50
CA GLY A 737 -13.03 -19.28 -2.51
C GLY A 737 -11.53 -19.34 -2.80
N LEU A 738 -11.17 -19.38 -4.08
CA LEU A 738 -9.79 -19.24 -4.54
C LEU A 738 -9.70 -18.01 -5.45
N ASN A 739 -8.83 -17.07 -5.08
CA ASN A 739 -8.56 -15.85 -5.85
C ASN A 739 -7.08 -15.82 -6.21
N LEU A 740 -6.76 -15.88 -7.49
CA LEU A 740 -5.41 -15.74 -8.02
C LEU A 740 -5.33 -14.46 -8.84
N ASN A 741 -4.38 -13.61 -8.54
CA ASN A 741 -4.00 -12.46 -9.36
C ASN A 741 -2.51 -12.59 -9.68
N HIS A 742 -2.16 -12.56 -10.95
CA HIS A 742 -0.78 -12.63 -11.41
C HIS A 742 -0.54 -11.59 -12.48
N GLY A 743 0.52 -10.79 -12.34
CA GLY A 743 0.83 -9.71 -13.26
C GLY A 743 2.31 -9.64 -13.60
N ILE A 744 2.59 -9.30 -14.84
CA ILE A 744 3.91 -8.98 -15.34
C ILE A 744 3.84 -7.57 -15.92
N ALA A 745 4.75 -6.70 -15.49
CA ALA A 745 4.86 -5.35 -16.00
C ALA A 745 6.29 -5.05 -16.44
N MET A 746 6.42 -4.38 -17.56
CA MET A 746 7.71 -3.88 -18.06
C MET A 746 7.65 -2.36 -18.18
N ARG A 747 8.61 -1.69 -17.59
CA ARG A 747 8.78 -0.24 -17.65
C ARG A 747 10.06 0.09 -18.38
N MET A 748 9.98 1.00 -19.34
CA MET A 748 11.15 1.55 -20.05
C MET A 748 11.14 3.07 -19.89
N ASN A 749 12.28 3.63 -19.47
CA ASN A 749 12.45 5.07 -19.33
C ASN A 749 13.74 5.52 -20.04
N LYS A 750 13.59 6.06 -21.24
CA LYS A 750 14.63 6.69 -22.02
C LYS A 750 14.36 8.20 -22.13
N LYS A 751 15.34 8.99 -22.51
CA LYS A 751 15.17 10.44 -22.64
C LYS A 751 14.01 10.82 -23.56
N TRP A 752 13.79 10.06 -24.63
CA TRP A 752 12.78 10.32 -25.67
C TRP A 752 11.50 9.49 -25.52
N LEU A 753 11.48 8.42 -24.69
CA LEU A 753 10.33 7.51 -24.55
C LEU A 753 10.19 7.01 -23.12
N MET A 754 8.98 7.11 -22.59
CA MET A 754 8.49 6.36 -21.44
C MET A 754 7.48 5.34 -21.93
N LEU A 755 7.66 4.07 -21.58
CA LEU A 755 6.74 2.99 -21.92
C LEU A 755 6.49 2.15 -20.68
N ASN A 756 5.23 1.94 -20.35
CA ASN A 756 4.76 1.02 -19.34
C ASN A 756 3.81 0.02 -19.99
N THR A 757 4.10 -1.25 -19.86
CA THR A 757 3.23 -2.31 -20.32
C THR A 757 2.97 -3.25 -19.17
N ASN A 758 1.75 -3.73 -19.02
CA ASN A 758 1.44 -4.78 -18.07
C ASN A 758 0.40 -5.76 -18.63
N ALA A 759 0.53 -7.00 -18.22
CA ALA A 759 -0.44 -8.06 -18.42
C ALA A 759 -0.81 -8.63 -17.04
N ASN A 760 -2.09 -8.63 -16.71
CA ASN A 760 -2.60 -9.17 -15.45
C ASN A 760 -3.61 -10.26 -15.75
N TYR A 761 -3.51 -11.36 -15.03
CA TYR A 761 -4.45 -12.47 -15.04
C TYR A 761 -5.11 -12.57 -13.68
N ASN A 762 -6.44 -12.54 -13.66
CA ASN A 762 -7.25 -12.73 -12.47
C ASN A 762 -8.09 -13.99 -12.64
N TYR A 763 -7.98 -14.89 -11.69
CA TYR A 763 -8.80 -16.09 -11.59
C TYR A 763 -9.54 -16.07 -10.27
N LYS A 764 -10.86 -16.26 -10.31
CA LYS A 764 -11.69 -16.38 -9.12
C LYS A 764 -12.55 -17.63 -9.27
N SER A 765 -12.55 -18.46 -8.24
CA SER A 765 -13.39 -19.67 -8.16
C SER A 765 -14.03 -19.73 -6.77
N ASN A 766 -15.31 -20.04 -6.73
CA ASN A 766 -16.04 -20.31 -5.49
C ASN A 766 -16.77 -21.62 -5.63
N VAL A 767 -16.61 -22.48 -4.63
CA VAL A 767 -17.28 -23.79 -4.55
C VAL A 767 -18.11 -23.82 -3.27
N TYR A 768 -19.34 -24.23 -3.37
CA TYR A 768 -20.30 -24.30 -2.25
C TYR A 768 -20.60 -25.76 -1.92
N SER A 769 -20.94 -26.05 -0.64
CA SER A 769 -21.29 -27.40 -0.20
C SER A 769 -22.74 -27.77 -0.47
N LEU A 770 -23.65 -26.79 -0.62
CA LEU A 770 -25.03 -27.07 -0.95
C LEU A 770 -25.16 -27.62 -2.39
N ALA A 771 -25.90 -28.70 -2.55
CA ALA A 771 -26.01 -29.44 -3.81
C ALA A 771 -26.60 -28.64 -4.97
N SER A 772 -27.36 -27.58 -4.69
CA SER A 772 -27.93 -26.67 -5.69
C SER A 772 -26.92 -25.65 -6.24
N SER A 773 -25.70 -25.61 -5.68
CA SER A 773 -24.72 -24.61 -6.06
C SER A 773 -23.82 -25.07 -7.21
N SER A 774 -23.76 -24.30 -8.28
CA SER A 774 -22.75 -24.47 -9.32
C SER A 774 -21.39 -23.89 -8.86
N SER A 775 -20.30 -24.57 -9.17
CA SER A 775 -18.98 -23.96 -9.05
C SER A 775 -18.88 -22.82 -10.06
N ASN A 776 -18.50 -21.63 -9.59
CA ASN A 776 -18.46 -20.48 -10.46
C ASN A 776 -17.02 -20.01 -10.63
N VAL A 777 -16.53 -20.08 -11.86
CA VAL A 777 -15.17 -19.69 -12.23
C VAL A 777 -15.23 -18.47 -13.13
N VAL A 778 -14.52 -17.41 -12.73
CA VAL A 778 -14.34 -16.21 -13.53
C VAL A 778 -12.87 -15.98 -13.80
N GLN A 779 -12.56 -15.67 -15.05
CA GLN A 779 -11.22 -15.35 -15.50
C GLN A 779 -11.22 -13.99 -16.19
N THR A 780 -10.23 -13.18 -15.91
CA THR A 780 -10.04 -11.89 -16.56
C THR A 780 -8.57 -11.70 -16.91
N TRP A 781 -8.30 -11.48 -18.18
CA TRP A 781 -7.02 -10.95 -18.65
C TRP A 781 -7.14 -9.45 -18.87
N LEU A 782 -6.16 -8.70 -18.38
CA LEU A 782 -6.08 -7.25 -18.57
C LEU A 782 -4.70 -6.89 -19.10
N PHE A 783 -4.66 -6.34 -20.32
CA PHE A 783 -3.44 -5.86 -20.96
C PHE A 783 -3.48 -4.34 -21.02
N ASN A 784 -2.45 -3.67 -20.50
CA ASN A 784 -2.36 -2.22 -20.54
C ASN A 784 -1.04 -1.79 -21.19
N ILE A 785 -1.12 -0.73 -21.96
CA ILE A 785 0.01 -0.04 -22.58
C ILE A 785 -0.15 1.46 -22.30
N ASP A 786 0.87 2.08 -21.76
CA ASP A 786 0.99 3.54 -21.58
C ASP A 786 2.33 3.97 -22.14
N ALA A 787 2.30 4.74 -23.22
CA ALA A 787 3.49 5.23 -23.89
C ALA A 787 3.44 6.76 -24.02
N LYS A 788 4.54 7.42 -23.64
CA LYS A 788 4.74 8.86 -23.83
C LYS A 788 6.06 9.10 -24.51
N THR A 789 6.02 9.74 -25.68
CA THR A 789 7.22 10.15 -26.43
C THR A 789 7.46 11.65 -26.32
N PHE A 790 8.71 12.03 -26.25
CA PHE A 790 9.20 13.40 -26.22
C PHE A 790 9.86 13.67 -27.59
N ILE A 791 9.07 14.23 -28.52
CA ILE A 791 9.49 14.40 -29.93
C ILE A 791 10.46 15.54 -30.05
N ALA A 792 10.25 16.59 -29.26
CA ALA A 792 11.16 17.73 -29.14
C ALA A 792 11.13 18.27 -27.70
N ASP A 793 11.98 19.19 -27.37
CA ASP A 793 12.05 19.77 -26.04
C ASP A 793 10.73 20.37 -25.54
N SER A 794 9.87 20.83 -26.44
CA SER A 794 8.58 21.44 -26.10
C SER A 794 7.38 20.60 -26.53
N PHE A 795 7.57 19.44 -27.17
CA PHE A 795 6.47 18.68 -27.73
C PHE A 795 6.48 17.22 -27.26
N SER A 796 5.37 16.73 -26.75
CA SER A 796 5.19 15.34 -26.35
C SER A 796 3.85 14.80 -26.83
N ALA A 797 3.82 13.50 -27.10
CA ALA A 797 2.62 12.77 -27.45
C ALA A 797 2.55 11.49 -26.62
N GLY A 798 1.34 10.99 -26.36
CA GLY A 798 1.17 9.74 -25.64
C GLY A 798 -0.04 8.97 -26.11
N ILE A 799 -0.01 7.67 -25.86
CA ILE A 799 -1.09 6.74 -26.10
C ILE A 799 -1.29 5.87 -24.87
N THR A 800 -2.54 5.62 -24.53
CA THR A 800 -2.93 4.65 -23.51
C THR A 800 -3.85 3.62 -24.16
N SER A 801 -3.65 2.35 -23.87
CA SER A 801 -4.52 1.28 -24.33
C SER A 801 -4.75 0.29 -23.19
N SER A 802 -5.99 -0.15 -23.05
CA SER A 802 -6.39 -1.18 -22.08
C SER A 802 -7.33 -2.18 -22.75
N LYS A 803 -6.93 -3.45 -22.81
CA LYS A 803 -7.76 -4.55 -23.32
C LYS A 803 -8.13 -5.47 -22.18
N SER A 804 -9.43 -5.66 -21.95
CA SER A 804 -9.97 -6.68 -21.04
C SER A 804 -10.49 -7.86 -21.84
N ILE A 805 -10.29 -9.09 -21.33
CA ILE A 805 -10.89 -10.32 -21.81
C ILE A 805 -11.50 -11.00 -20.59
N ASN A 806 -12.82 -11.05 -20.52
CA ASN A 806 -13.59 -11.57 -19.40
C ASN A 806 -14.28 -12.88 -19.80
N GLN A 807 -14.24 -13.89 -18.94
CA GLN A 807 -14.86 -15.18 -19.12
C GLN A 807 -15.57 -15.61 -17.83
N GLY A 808 -16.70 -16.30 -17.95
CA GLY A 808 -17.46 -16.80 -16.81
C GLY A 808 -18.36 -15.79 -16.12
N TYR A 809 -18.65 -14.64 -16.76
CA TYR A 809 -19.65 -13.68 -16.32
C TYR A 809 -21.01 -14.02 -16.89
N SER A 810 -22.10 -13.73 -16.15
CA SER A 810 -23.48 -13.92 -16.57
C SER A 810 -23.91 -12.85 -17.58
N PHE A 811 -23.39 -11.63 -17.49
CA PHE A 811 -23.59 -10.61 -18.51
C PHE A 811 -22.82 -10.97 -19.79
N ALA A 812 -23.44 -10.74 -20.96
CA ALA A 812 -22.77 -10.89 -22.24
C ALA A 812 -21.44 -10.15 -22.20
N SER A 813 -20.37 -10.89 -22.38
CA SER A 813 -19.01 -10.46 -22.07
C SER A 813 -18.62 -9.24 -22.89
N ALA A 814 -18.62 -8.08 -22.26
CA ALA A 814 -17.96 -6.94 -22.83
C ALA A 814 -16.45 -7.11 -22.61
N ASN A 815 -15.75 -7.30 -23.72
CA ASN A 815 -14.29 -7.36 -23.74
C ASN A 815 -13.73 -6.05 -24.33
N PRO A 816 -13.83 -4.91 -23.61
CA PRO A 816 -13.54 -3.60 -24.18
C PRO A 816 -12.06 -3.45 -24.53
N LEU A 817 -11.82 -2.77 -25.64
CA LEU A 817 -10.53 -2.19 -25.98
C LEU A 817 -10.64 -0.68 -25.82
N LEU A 818 -10.07 -0.15 -24.74
CA LEU A 818 -10.04 1.28 -24.47
C LEU A 818 -8.76 1.86 -25.06
N ILE A 819 -8.90 2.86 -25.90
CA ILE A 819 -7.76 3.60 -26.48
C ILE A 819 -7.92 5.07 -26.13
N GLY A 820 -6.90 5.65 -25.56
CA GLY A 820 -6.77 7.09 -25.32
C GLY A 820 -5.45 7.60 -25.88
N GLY A 821 -5.38 8.89 -26.14
CA GLY A 821 -4.14 9.52 -26.60
C GLY A 821 -4.14 11.01 -26.34
N PHE A 822 -2.95 11.60 -26.36
CA PHE A 822 -2.79 13.04 -26.22
C PHE A 822 -1.60 13.56 -27.00
N ILE A 823 -1.67 14.85 -27.32
CA ILE A 823 -0.56 15.67 -27.75
C ILE A 823 -0.45 16.89 -26.83
N GLU A 824 0.76 17.26 -26.44
CA GLU A 824 1.03 18.38 -25.55
C GLU A 824 2.15 19.24 -26.07
N LYS A 825 1.98 20.54 -26.11
CA LYS A 825 2.99 21.54 -26.41
C LYS A 825 3.21 22.43 -25.21
N THR A 826 4.47 22.62 -24.81
CA THR A 826 4.87 23.54 -23.74
C THR A 826 5.40 24.84 -24.31
N PHE A 827 5.18 25.92 -23.58
CA PHE A 827 5.51 27.28 -23.98
C PHE A 827 6.28 27.99 -22.86
N PHE A 828 6.95 29.08 -23.24
CA PHE A 828 7.74 29.99 -22.42
C PHE A 828 8.99 29.35 -21.79
N LYS A 829 9.95 30.21 -21.40
CA LYS A 829 11.18 29.78 -20.69
C LYS A 829 10.80 29.09 -19.36
N GLY A 830 11.41 27.94 -19.10
CA GLY A 830 11.06 27.09 -17.96
C GLY A 830 9.71 26.37 -18.17
N ARG A 831 9.20 26.32 -19.41
CA ARG A 831 7.98 25.57 -19.80
C ARG A 831 6.79 25.82 -18.86
N LYS A 832 6.57 27.13 -18.55
CA LYS A 832 5.56 27.57 -17.57
C LYS A 832 4.13 27.33 -18.01
N ALA A 833 3.86 27.25 -19.31
CA ALA A 833 2.54 26.96 -19.84
C ALA A 833 2.56 25.71 -20.72
N SER A 834 1.46 24.98 -20.77
CA SER A 834 1.24 23.92 -21.75
C SER A 834 -0.20 23.92 -22.27
N LEU A 835 -0.35 23.53 -23.53
CA LEU A 835 -1.62 23.23 -24.17
C LEU A 835 -1.62 21.74 -24.52
N LYS A 836 -2.63 21.02 -24.05
CA LYS A 836 -2.79 19.56 -24.24
C LYS A 836 -4.16 19.29 -24.87
N LEU A 837 -4.15 18.57 -25.98
CA LEU A 837 -5.33 17.95 -26.55
C LEU A 837 -5.30 16.47 -26.22
N GLU A 838 -6.36 15.93 -25.62
CA GLU A 838 -6.47 14.50 -25.29
C GLU A 838 -7.82 13.94 -25.72
N GLY A 839 -7.82 12.69 -26.14
CA GLY A 839 -9.00 11.89 -26.40
C GLY A 839 -9.01 10.67 -25.53
N ASN A 840 -10.13 10.39 -24.90
CA ASN A 840 -10.36 9.23 -24.04
C ASN A 840 -11.36 8.29 -24.69
N ASP A 841 -11.16 6.98 -24.52
CA ASP A 841 -12.02 5.92 -25.03
C ASP A 841 -12.46 6.15 -26.50
N LEU A 842 -11.46 6.31 -27.39
CA LEU A 842 -11.67 6.65 -28.79
C LEU A 842 -12.62 5.67 -29.52
N LEU A 843 -12.66 4.40 -29.07
CA LEU A 843 -13.51 3.36 -29.63
C LEU A 843 -14.91 3.32 -29.01
N ASN A 844 -15.15 4.10 -27.94
CA ASN A 844 -16.43 4.16 -27.22
C ASN A 844 -16.91 2.78 -26.72
N GLN A 845 -15.99 2.00 -26.15
CA GLN A 845 -16.24 0.64 -25.67
C GLN A 845 -16.23 0.51 -24.15
N GLY A 846 -16.10 1.64 -23.43
CA GLY A 846 -16.03 1.62 -21.98
C GLY A 846 -17.25 0.99 -21.34
N ASN A 847 -17.03 0.10 -20.37
CA ASN A 847 -18.04 -0.43 -19.48
C ASN A 847 -17.43 -0.69 -18.10
N ASN A 848 -18.30 -0.75 -17.09
CA ASN A 848 -17.89 -1.02 -15.72
C ASN A 848 -18.62 -2.25 -15.21
N LEU A 849 -17.99 -3.42 -15.40
CA LEU A 849 -18.47 -4.71 -14.94
C LEU A 849 -17.74 -5.12 -13.67
N THR A 850 -18.48 -5.42 -12.61
CA THR A 850 -17.95 -5.88 -11.32
C THR A 850 -18.60 -7.17 -10.88
N ARG A 851 -17.89 -7.97 -10.08
CA ARG A 851 -18.40 -9.19 -9.46
C ARG A 851 -17.94 -9.28 -8.02
N THR A 852 -18.89 -9.54 -7.14
CA THR A 852 -18.66 -9.73 -5.70
C THR A 852 -19.31 -11.05 -5.24
N VAL A 853 -18.72 -11.66 -4.20
CA VAL A 853 -19.25 -12.86 -3.56
C VAL A 853 -19.38 -12.57 -2.06
N SER A 854 -20.56 -12.78 -1.51
CA SER A 854 -20.86 -12.57 -0.10
C SER A 854 -21.79 -13.65 0.42
N GLY A 855 -21.32 -14.42 1.42
CA GLY A 855 -22.09 -15.56 1.95
C GLY A 855 -22.42 -16.59 0.86
N ASN A 856 -23.71 -16.83 0.64
CA ASN A 856 -24.27 -17.71 -0.39
C ASN A 856 -24.71 -16.95 -1.65
N SER A 857 -24.35 -15.67 -1.80
CA SER A 857 -24.77 -14.83 -2.92
C SER A 857 -23.58 -14.39 -3.79
N ILE A 858 -23.80 -14.41 -5.09
CA ILE A 858 -22.92 -13.88 -6.10
C ILE A 858 -23.63 -12.72 -6.79
N THR A 859 -23.00 -11.56 -6.82
CA THR A 859 -23.56 -10.36 -7.46
C THR A 859 -22.65 -9.93 -8.61
N GLU A 860 -23.21 -9.81 -9.79
CA GLU A 860 -22.59 -9.13 -10.93
C GLU A 860 -23.32 -7.83 -11.21
N SER A 861 -22.58 -6.77 -11.48
CA SER A 861 -23.17 -5.47 -11.76
C SER A 861 -22.42 -4.79 -12.90
N LYS A 862 -23.19 -4.22 -13.81
CA LYS A 862 -22.72 -3.38 -14.92
C LYS A 862 -23.26 -1.97 -14.73
N ASN A 863 -22.36 -1.00 -14.68
CA ASN A 863 -22.70 0.41 -14.48
C ASN A 863 -22.40 1.24 -15.72
N ASN A 864 -23.14 2.31 -15.90
CA ASN A 864 -22.75 3.35 -16.84
C ASN A 864 -21.44 4.00 -16.40
N GLN A 865 -20.72 4.59 -17.35
CA GLN A 865 -19.49 5.36 -17.09
C GLN A 865 -19.30 6.44 -18.16
N VAL A 866 -18.40 7.37 -17.89
CA VAL A 866 -17.97 8.34 -18.90
C VAL A 866 -17.22 7.62 -20.00
N THR A 867 -17.72 7.69 -21.24
CA THR A 867 -17.14 7.05 -22.42
C THR A 867 -16.33 8.07 -23.24
N ARG A 868 -16.38 7.98 -24.58
CA ARG A 868 -15.57 8.80 -25.49
C ARG A 868 -15.79 10.30 -25.32
N TYR A 869 -14.71 11.03 -25.11
CA TYR A 869 -14.67 12.50 -25.14
C TYR A 869 -13.27 13.01 -25.51
N PHE A 870 -13.24 14.27 -25.95
CA PHE A 870 -12.01 15.00 -26.21
C PHE A 870 -11.93 16.20 -25.28
N LEU A 871 -10.72 16.50 -24.79
CA LEU A 871 -10.44 17.64 -23.91
C LEU A 871 -9.31 18.49 -24.45
N LEU A 872 -9.51 19.80 -24.50
CA LEU A 872 -8.47 20.77 -24.67
C LEU A 872 -8.14 21.38 -23.30
N SER A 873 -6.90 21.24 -22.85
CA SER A 873 -6.43 21.66 -21.54
C SER A 873 -5.36 22.73 -21.67
N PHE A 874 -5.54 23.84 -20.98
CA PHE A 874 -4.48 24.82 -20.74
C PHE A 874 -3.99 24.70 -19.31
N ASN A 875 -2.68 24.61 -19.11
CA ASN A 875 -2.06 24.51 -17.79
C ASN A 875 -0.99 25.58 -17.64
N TRP A 876 -1.08 26.37 -16.56
CA TRP A 876 -0.10 27.37 -16.16
C TRP A 876 0.58 26.93 -14.87
N ARG A 877 1.91 26.86 -14.88
CA ARG A 877 2.73 26.49 -13.74
C ARG A 877 3.37 27.70 -13.10
N MET A 878 3.22 27.81 -11.79
CA MET A 878 3.87 28.81 -10.96
C MET A 878 4.97 28.13 -10.17
N GLN A 879 6.19 28.60 -10.31
CA GLN A 879 7.31 28.02 -9.57
C GLN A 879 8.35 29.08 -9.31
N SER A 880 8.64 29.31 -8.04
CA SER A 880 9.71 30.18 -7.58
C SER A 880 10.24 29.63 -6.25
N PHE A 881 11.48 29.17 -6.25
CA PHE A 881 12.18 28.73 -5.05
C PHE A 881 13.35 29.70 -4.80
N GLY A 882 13.42 30.23 -3.58
CA GLY A 882 14.55 31.04 -3.14
C GLY A 882 15.83 30.20 -3.16
N GLY A 883 16.86 30.70 -3.82
CA GLY A 883 18.19 30.12 -3.87
C GLY A 883 19.17 30.91 -3.02
#